data_ad4459ea3ab39cddcd1cd2facf62eef0
#
_entry.id   ad4459ea3ab39cddcd1cd2facf62eef0
#
_cell.length_a   1.000
_cell.length_b   1.000
_cell.length_c   1.000
_cell.angle_alpha   90.00
_cell.angle_beta   90.00
_cell.angle_gamma   90.00
#
_symmetry.space_group_name_H-M   'P 1'
#
loop_
_entity.id
_entity.type
_entity.pdbx_description
1 polymer ?
#
loop_
_entity_poly.entity_id
_entity_poly.type
_entity_poly.pdbx_seq_one_letter_code
_entity_poly.pdbx_strand_id
1 'polypeptide(L)'
;MYDLNFREENRISGEEDSSVSELVCKTLFAWEEAVSPHLAAERESGGVVGDSKVIETLGKCLRDGLESEIERGKREILCIVETAGGVASPGPSGSLQCDLPFRLPGILVGDGRLGGISGTISAYESLKLRGYDVVAVVFEDHGLVNEVPLMSYLRNRVPVLVLPPLPQDSSNDLMEWFDESHNVFDSLKNIMLLAYSERIQRLCDMPKRAGELFWWPFTQHKLVPEEAVTVIDSRCGENFSVYQDQKNKFIGQQFDACASWWTQGPDATLQIELARDMGYTAARFGHVMFPENVYEPALECAELLLQGVGKGWASRAYFSDNGSTAIEIALKMAFRKFSFDHDVLVDFLGKDTTEKCVELKVLALKGSYHGDTLGAMEAQAPSPYTGFLQQPWYSGRGLFLDPPTVFMYNSKWILSLPELLYSEIVEHKDIMVRHCSTVVHAAGGMHMVDPLFQRILVKECQNHKIPVIFDEVFTGFWRLGVETTADLLGCVPDIACYGKLLTGGVIPLAATLATNAVFDSFVGDSKLKALLHGHSYSAHALGCAAAAKSIKWFKDPQTNHNIIPERRILREFCIAKVDINHCTPIYVVKNLVHAATLVDDKLWDLDLIQQISSHRTVQRVVALGTLCAIELQAAGCNAGYGSLYAASLLKKLREDGVYMRPLGNVIYLMCGPCSSPEVCSQLLLKLYQRLEEFDKVEEKLKSC
;
A
#
# COMPACT_ATOMS: atom_id res chain seq x y z
N MET A 1 0.00 26.73 -28.28
CA MET A 1 -0.44 27.08 -26.94
C MET A 1 -1.72 27.90 -27.13
N TYR A 2 -2.84 27.15 -27.32
CA TYR A 2 -4.13 27.83 -27.39
C TYR A 2 -4.52 28.15 -25.95
N ASP A 3 -4.75 29.43 -25.66
CA ASP A 3 -5.51 29.86 -24.52
C ASP A 3 -6.81 29.05 -24.53
N LEU A 4 -6.99 28.21 -23.51
CA LEU A 4 -8.27 27.59 -23.24
C LEU A 4 -9.21 28.72 -22.82
N ASN A 5 -9.70 29.46 -23.80
CA ASN A 5 -10.76 30.43 -23.62
C ASN A 5 -11.97 29.62 -23.18
N PHE A 6 -12.28 29.68 -21.88
CA PHE A 6 -13.56 29.30 -21.36
C PHE A 6 -14.62 29.98 -22.25
N ARG A 7 -15.31 29.21 -23.09
CA ARG A 7 -16.50 29.74 -23.77
C ARG A 7 -17.43 30.22 -22.65
N GLU A 8 -17.93 31.44 -22.84
CA GLU A 8 -18.73 32.25 -21.91
C GLU A 8 -19.61 31.42 -20.98
N GLU A 9 -19.59 31.82 -19.71
CA GLU A 9 -20.59 31.37 -18.74
C GLU A 9 -21.97 31.74 -19.30
N ASN A 10 -22.70 30.79 -19.85
CA ASN A 10 -24.09 31.00 -20.21
C ASN A 10 -24.91 31.02 -18.93
N ARG A 11 -25.14 32.23 -18.41
CA ARG A 11 -26.07 32.46 -17.31
C ARG A 11 -27.46 32.64 -17.89
N ILE A 12 -28.35 31.70 -17.61
CA ILE A 12 -29.78 31.85 -17.87
C ILE A 12 -30.38 32.42 -16.60
N SER A 13 -30.60 33.77 -16.58
CA SER A 13 -31.35 34.44 -15.53
C SER A 13 -32.82 34.42 -15.92
N GLY A 14 -33.63 33.67 -15.22
CA GLY A 14 -35.08 33.82 -15.23
C GLY A 14 -35.51 35.05 -14.36
N GLU A 15 -36.63 35.68 -14.69
CA GLU A 15 -37.13 36.86 -14.04
C GLU A 15 -37.31 36.70 -12.51
N GLU A 16 -37.23 37.84 -11.80
CA GLU A 16 -37.19 37.98 -10.34
C GLU A 16 -38.38 37.32 -9.62
N ASP A 17 -38.30 36.02 -9.38
CA ASP A 17 -39.03 35.36 -8.31
C ASP A 17 -38.02 34.77 -7.33
N SER A 18 -38.18 35.02 -6.02
CA SER A 18 -37.18 34.74 -4.96
C SER A 18 -36.88 33.27 -4.69
N SER A 19 -37.22 32.37 -5.63
CA SER A 19 -36.99 30.93 -5.60
C SER A 19 -36.22 30.38 -6.81
N VAL A 20 -35.66 31.23 -7.68
CA VAL A 20 -35.03 30.78 -8.92
C VAL A 20 -33.64 30.20 -8.63
N SER A 21 -33.45 28.94 -8.96
CA SER A 21 -32.14 28.27 -8.99
C SER A 21 -31.32 28.77 -10.19
N GLU A 22 -30.11 29.27 -9.95
CA GLU A 22 -29.18 29.69 -10.98
C GLU A 22 -28.48 28.48 -11.56
N LEU A 23 -28.49 28.26 -12.89
CA LEU A 23 -27.80 27.21 -13.59
C LEU A 23 -26.48 27.75 -14.17
N VAL A 24 -25.34 27.13 -13.79
CA VAL A 24 -24.03 27.46 -14.35
C VAL A 24 -23.51 26.24 -15.11
N CYS A 25 -23.27 26.38 -16.41
CA CYS A 25 -22.71 25.34 -17.27
C CYS A 25 -21.28 25.69 -17.68
N LYS A 26 -20.35 24.75 -17.54
CA LYS A 26 -18.94 24.91 -17.95
C LYS A 26 -18.48 23.70 -18.72
N THR A 27 -17.89 23.92 -19.91
CA THR A 27 -17.20 22.87 -20.68
C THR A 27 -15.72 22.95 -20.38
N LEU A 28 -15.13 21.89 -19.84
CA LEU A 28 -13.73 21.86 -19.45
C LEU A 28 -12.78 21.57 -20.63
N PHE A 29 -13.19 20.65 -21.50
CA PHE A 29 -12.44 20.28 -22.68
C PHE A 29 -13.40 20.10 -23.85
N ALA A 30 -13.03 20.63 -25.03
CA ALA A 30 -13.79 20.51 -26.27
C ALA A 30 -12.85 20.41 -27.47
N TRP A 31 -13.25 19.64 -28.48
CA TRP A 31 -12.56 19.47 -29.74
C TRP A 31 -13.53 19.74 -30.89
N GLU A 32 -13.02 20.12 -32.04
CA GLU A 32 -13.86 20.43 -33.22
C GLU A 32 -14.31 19.17 -33.94
N GLU A 33 -13.47 18.11 -33.93
CA GLU A 33 -13.77 16.88 -34.65
C GLU A 33 -14.71 15.98 -33.84
N ALA A 34 -15.82 15.55 -34.40
CA ALA A 34 -16.83 14.70 -33.77
C ALA A 34 -16.38 13.22 -33.72
N VAL A 35 -15.31 12.94 -33.02
CA VAL A 35 -14.75 11.60 -32.77
C VAL A 35 -14.48 11.38 -31.28
N SER A 36 -13.99 10.22 -30.92
CA SER A 36 -13.61 9.94 -29.52
C SER A 36 -12.54 10.93 -29.00
N PRO A 37 -12.61 11.43 -27.77
CA PRO A 37 -11.74 12.49 -27.24
C PRO A 37 -10.24 12.29 -27.47
N HIS A 38 -9.73 11.07 -27.33
CA HIS A 38 -8.30 10.79 -27.57
C HIS A 38 -7.91 10.97 -29.04
N LEU A 39 -8.77 10.56 -29.97
CA LEU A 39 -8.52 10.73 -31.40
C LEU A 39 -8.58 12.19 -31.82
N ALA A 40 -9.54 12.95 -31.27
CA ALA A 40 -9.62 14.38 -31.50
C ALA A 40 -8.37 15.10 -30.96
N ALA A 41 -7.97 14.78 -29.73
CA ALA A 41 -6.78 15.34 -29.09
C ALA A 41 -5.47 15.02 -29.85
N GLU A 42 -5.37 13.83 -30.47
CA GLU A 42 -4.20 13.46 -31.30
C GLU A 42 -4.16 14.22 -32.64
N ARG A 43 -5.34 14.48 -33.21
CA ARG A 43 -5.45 15.08 -34.55
C ARG A 43 -5.40 16.60 -34.55
N GLU A 44 -5.86 17.20 -33.47
CA GLU A 44 -5.85 18.64 -33.30
C GLU A 44 -4.52 19.16 -32.73
N SER A 45 -4.12 20.36 -33.07
CA SER A 45 -2.83 20.95 -32.73
C SER A 45 -2.59 21.22 -31.22
N GLY A 46 -3.60 20.99 -30.38
CA GLY A 46 -3.53 21.18 -28.91
C GLY A 46 -2.77 20.11 -28.16
N GLY A 47 -2.54 18.95 -28.78
CA GLY A 47 -1.86 17.81 -28.17
C GLY A 47 -2.72 17.02 -27.18
N VAL A 48 -2.19 15.88 -26.74
CA VAL A 48 -2.85 14.96 -25.79
C VAL A 48 -2.89 15.57 -24.39
N VAL A 49 -4.07 15.59 -23.79
CA VAL A 49 -4.27 16.04 -22.41
C VAL A 49 -4.18 14.84 -21.47
N GLY A 50 -3.19 14.82 -20.59
CA GLY A 50 -3.01 13.75 -19.60
C GLY A 50 -4.08 13.75 -18.49
N ASP A 51 -4.37 12.58 -17.93
CA ASP A 51 -5.39 12.37 -16.89
C ASP A 51 -5.19 13.27 -15.68
N SER A 52 -3.95 13.46 -15.23
CA SER A 52 -3.63 14.36 -14.12
C SER A 52 -4.12 15.78 -14.37
N LYS A 53 -4.00 16.28 -15.62
CA LYS A 53 -4.48 17.60 -15.99
C LYS A 53 -6.00 17.69 -16.03
N VAL A 54 -6.66 16.64 -16.49
CA VAL A 54 -8.14 16.53 -16.46
C VAL A 54 -8.64 16.61 -15.02
N ILE A 55 -8.04 15.81 -14.13
CA ILE A 55 -8.41 15.75 -12.70
C ILE A 55 -8.15 17.10 -12.01
N GLU A 56 -6.99 17.72 -12.25
CA GLU A 56 -6.63 19.02 -11.70
C GLU A 56 -7.62 20.10 -12.14
N THR A 57 -7.92 20.16 -13.45
CA THR A 57 -8.84 21.16 -14.03
C THR A 57 -10.25 21.00 -13.49
N LEU A 58 -10.77 19.76 -13.42
CA LEU A 58 -12.07 19.47 -12.84
C LEU A 58 -12.10 19.82 -11.35
N GLY A 59 -11.11 19.40 -10.58
CA GLY A 59 -11.01 19.70 -9.15
C GLY A 59 -10.96 21.22 -8.87
N LYS A 60 -10.22 21.97 -9.69
CA LYS A 60 -10.20 23.44 -9.59
C LYS A 60 -11.55 24.04 -9.94
N CYS A 61 -12.18 23.61 -11.03
CA CYS A 61 -13.49 24.10 -11.45
C CYS A 61 -14.56 23.90 -10.38
N LEU A 62 -14.58 22.71 -9.75
CA LEU A 62 -15.53 22.40 -8.68
C LEU A 62 -15.27 23.26 -7.44
N ARG A 63 -14.04 23.44 -7.01
CA ARG A 63 -13.70 24.29 -5.85
C ARG A 63 -14.07 25.75 -6.11
N ASP A 64 -13.61 26.33 -7.20
CA ASP A 64 -13.87 27.73 -7.54
C ASP A 64 -15.37 28.00 -7.66
N GLY A 65 -16.11 27.05 -8.26
CA GLY A 65 -17.57 27.13 -8.35
C GLY A 65 -18.27 27.08 -6.99
N LEU A 66 -17.87 26.12 -6.13
CA LEU A 66 -18.44 25.99 -4.79
C LEU A 66 -18.13 27.21 -3.91
N GLU A 67 -16.88 27.69 -3.90
CA GLU A 67 -16.48 28.88 -3.13
C GLU A 67 -17.26 30.13 -3.56
N SER A 68 -17.38 30.36 -4.86
CA SER A 68 -18.16 31.48 -5.42
C SER A 68 -19.64 31.45 -4.99
N GLU A 69 -20.26 30.27 -5.01
CA GLU A 69 -21.69 30.16 -4.65
C GLU A 69 -21.91 30.23 -3.13
N ILE A 70 -20.99 29.74 -2.32
CA ILE A 70 -21.00 29.88 -0.87
C ILE A 70 -20.83 31.34 -0.47
N GLU A 71 -19.92 32.10 -1.12
CA GLU A 71 -19.77 33.55 -0.90
C GLU A 71 -21.04 34.35 -1.25
N ARG A 72 -21.82 33.89 -2.23
CA ARG A 72 -23.13 34.45 -2.59
C ARG A 72 -24.24 34.05 -1.62
N GLY A 73 -23.93 33.27 -0.58
CA GLY A 73 -24.91 32.86 0.44
C GLY A 73 -25.82 31.70 0.03
N LYS A 74 -25.52 31.00 -1.05
CA LYS A 74 -26.24 29.77 -1.45
C LYS A 74 -25.96 28.65 -0.44
N ARG A 75 -27.02 27.97 0.01
CA ARG A 75 -26.92 26.88 1.00
C ARG A 75 -27.00 25.49 0.38
N GLU A 76 -27.60 25.39 -0.79
CA GLU A 76 -27.75 24.12 -1.52
C GLU A 76 -27.16 24.26 -2.91
N ILE A 77 -26.15 23.47 -3.19
CA ILE A 77 -25.42 23.45 -4.46
C ILE A 77 -25.36 22.00 -4.93
N LEU A 78 -25.85 21.75 -6.14
CA LEU A 78 -25.75 20.46 -6.82
C LEU A 78 -24.77 20.57 -7.98
N CYS A 79 -23.69 19.78 -7.93
CA CYS A 79 -22.72 19.69 -9.03
C CYS A 79 -22.94 18.38 -9.81
N ILE A 80 -23.17 18.49 -11.09
CA ILE A 80 -23.25 17.34 -12.01
C ILE A 80 -22.05 17.38 -12.94
N VAL A 81 -21.32 16.26 -13.03
CA VAL A 81 -20.19 16.08 -13.94
C VAL A 81 -20.60 15.11 -15.04
N GLU A 82 -20.68 15.61 -16.27
CA GLU A 82 -20.94 14.79 -17.46
C GLU A 82 -19.63 14.36 -18.10
N THR A 83 -19.58 13.10 -18.57
CA THR A 83 -18.46 12.55 -19.33
C THR A 83 -18.88 12.31 -20.79
N ALA A 84 -17.98 12.51 -21.73
CA ALA A 84 -18.27 12.37 -23.15
C ALA A 84 -18.36 10.89 -23.58
N GLY A 85 -19.45 10.51 -24.20
CA GLY A 85 -19.67 9.16 -24.74
C GLY A 85 -20.06 8.12 -23.68
N GLY A 86 -19.89 6.83 -24.01
CA GLY A 86 -20.28 5.72 -23.11
C GLY A 86 -19.32 5.57 -21.93
N VAL A 87 -19.72 4.77 -20.94
CA VAL A 87 -18.98 4.53 -19.69
C VAL A 87 -17.52 4.15 -19.92
N ALA A 88 -17.24 3.28 -20.89
CA ALA A 88 -15.89 2.84 -21.23
C ALA A 88 -15.28 3.62 -22.40
N SER A 89 -15.75 4.85 -22.67
CA SER A 89 -15.12 5.70 -23.70
C SER A 89 -13.75 6.19 -23.25
N PRO A 90 -12.76 6.19 -24.16
CA PRO A 90 -11.47 6.79 -23.88
C PRO A 90 -11.59 8.31 -23.65
N GLY A 91 -10.92 8.80 -22.61
CA GLY A 91 -10.69 10.21 -22.39
C GLY A 91 -9.59 10.78 -23.29
N PRO A 92 -9.20 12.04 -23.11
CA PRO A 92 -8.20 12.71 -23.96
C PRO A 92 -6.81 12.05 -23.97
N SER A 93 -6.44 11.34 -22.91
CA SER A 93 -5.19 10.59 -22.79
C SER A 93 -5.22 9.20 -23.43
N GLY A 94 -6.41 8.69 -23.81
CA GLY A 94 -6.63 7.31 -24.21
C GLY A 94 -7.05 6.37 -23.06
N SER A 95 -6.88 6.78 -21.81
CA SER A 95 -7.41 6.05 -20.64
C SER A 95 -8.94 6.09 -20.63
N LEU A 96 -9.59 5.04 -20.08
CA LEU A 96 -11.04 5.04 -20.00
C LEU A 96 -11.53 6.08 -18.96
N GLN A 97 -12.55 6.85 -19.30
CA GLN A 97 -13.10 7.88 -18.41
C GLN A 97 -13.59 7.31 -17.08
N CYS A 98 -14.11 6.08 -17.08
CA CYS A 98 -14.51 5.38 -15.86
C CYS A 98 -13.33 4.89 -14.99
N ASP A 99 -12.10 4.91 -15.49
CA ASP A 99 -10.90 4.59 -14.70
C ASP A 99 -10.43 5.80 -13.84
N LEU A 100 -10.93 7.01 -14.13
CA LEU A 100 -10.63 8.20 -13.34
C LEU A 100 -11.10 8.05 -11.88
N PRO A 101 -10.37 8.65 -10.91
CA PRO A 101 -10.55 8.35 -9.48
C PRO A 101 -11.79 9.00 -8.83
N PHE A 102 -12.79 9.37 -9.60
CA PHE A 102 -14.01 9.97 -9.05
C PHE A 102 -14.95 8.89 -8.54
N ARG A 103 -14.93 8.62 -7.25
CA ARG A 103 -15.87 7.68 -6.59
C ARG A 103 -17.14 8.41 -6.13
N LEU A 104 -17.66 9.29 -6.99
CA LEU A 104 -18.93 10.00 -6.77
C LEU A 104 -20.12 9.09 -7.09
N PRO A 105 -21.31 9.34 -6.49
CA PRO A 105 -22.53 8.67 -6.90
C PRO A 105 -22.80 8.88 -8.38
N GLY A 106 -23.00 7.79 -9.12
CA GLY A 106 -23.18 7.82 -10.57
C GLY A 106 -24.65 7.66 -10.98
N ILE A 107 -25.11 8.48 -11.93
CA ILE A 107 -26.34 8.25 -12.68
C ILE A 107 -25.91 7.59 -13.99
N LEU A 108 -26.43 6.39 -14.25
CA LEU A 108 -26.16 5.70 -15.50
C LEU A 108 -27.27 6.02 -16.51
N VAL A 109 -26.89 6.69 -17.59
CA VAL A 109 -27.78 6.85 -18.74
C VAL A 109 -27.75 5.54 -19.53
N GLY A 110 -28.85 4.82 -19.51
CA GLY A 110 -29.05 3.56 -20.22
C GLY A 110 -29.59 3.78 -21.64
N ASP A 111 -30.02 2.70 -22.29
CA ASP A 111 -30.58 2.74 -23.64
C ASP A 111 -31.94 1.98 -23.69
N GLY A 112 -32.98 2.68 -24.08
CA GLY A 112 -34.32 2.11 -24.25
C GLY A 112 -34.53 1.33 -25.57
N ARG A 113 -33.56 1.32 -26.49
CA ARG A 113 -33.63 0.68 -27.81
C ARG A 113 -33.36 -0.84 -27.74
N LEU A 114 -33.54 -1.51 -28.85
CA LEU A 114 -33.18 -2.93 -29.00
C LEU A 114 -31.67 -3.13 -28.77
N GLY A 115 -31.32 -4.01 -27.83
CA GLY A 115 -29.94 -4.22 -27.36
C GLY A 115 -29.57 -3.37 -26.16
N GLY A 116 -30.35 -2.36 -25.79
CA GLY A 116 -30.10 -1.44 -24.72
C GLY A 116 -30.01 -2.08 -23.32
N ILE A 117 -30.80 -3.14 -23.07
CA ILE A 117 -30.70 -3.92 -21.82
C ILE A 117 -29.26 -4.43 -21.62
N SER A 118 -28.69 -5.10 -22.64
CA SER A 118 -27.35 -5.64 -22.59
C SER A 118 -26.28 -4.55 -22.43
N GLY A 119 -26.42 -3.45 -23.19
CA GLY A 119 -25.50 -2.30 -23.09
C GLY A 119 -25.53 -1.66 -21.71
N THR A 120 -26.71 -1.45 -21.16
CA THR A 120 -26.89 -0.85 -19.82
C THR A 120 -26.32 -1.75 -18.72
N ILE A 121 -26.56 -3.06 -18.77
CA ILE A 121 -25.97 -4.03 -17.83
C ILE A 121 -24.44 -4.00 -17.91
N SER A 122 -23.88 -4.04 -19.12
CA SER A 122 -22.42 -4.00 -19.31
C SER A 122 -21.79 -2.72 -18.77
N ALA A 123 -22.44 -1.58 -18.96
CA ALA A 123 -22.02 -0.29 -18.42
C ALA A 123 -22.10 -0.26 -16.88
N TYR A 124 -23.18 -0.79 -16.30
CA TYR A 124 -23.35 -0.93 -14.86
C TYR A 124 -22.24 -1.79 -14.23
N GLU A 125 -22.00 -2.98 -14.77
CA GLU A 125 -20.94 -3.90 -14.32
C GLU A 125 -19.55 -3.25 -14.43
N SER A 126 -19.30 -2.49 -15.49
CA SER A 126 -18.06 -1.75 -15.69
C SER A 126 -17.82 -0.70 -14.60
N LEU A 127 -18.85 0.05 -14.21
CA LEU A 127 -18.79 1.02 -13.12
C LEU A 127 -18.61 0.33 -11.75
N LYS A 128 -19.36 -0.76 -11.50
CA LYS A 128 -19.27 -1.50 -10.23
C LYS A 128 -17.87 -2.09 -10.01
N LEU A 129 -17.26 -2.65 -11.06
CA LEU A 129 -15.89 -3.17 -11.00
C LEU A 129 -14.87 -2.09 -10.57
N ARG A 130 -15.15 -0.84 -10.91
CA ARG A 130 -14.29 0.32 -10.60
C ARG A 130 -14.66 1.03 -9.31
N GLY A 131 -15.58 0.46 -8.54
CA GLY A 131 -15.97 0.97 -7.22
C GLY A 131 -16.90 2.18 -7.26
N TYR A 132 -17.64 2.40 -8.37
CA TYR A 132 -18.69 3.41 -8.41
C TYR A 132 -19.98 2.93 -7.78
N ASP A 133 -20.66 3.80 -7.06
CA ASP A 133 -22.02 3.61 -6.60
C ASP A 133 -22.98 4.18 -7.64
N VAL A 134 -23.65 3.29 -8.39
CA VAL A 134 -24.72 3.70 -9.33
C VAL A 134 -26.00 3.86 -8.53
N VAL A 135 -26.51 5.08 -8.46
CA VAL A 135 -27.68 5.44 -7.63
C VAL A 135 -28.97 5.42 -8.42
N ALA A 136 -28.93 5.59 -9.74
CA ALA A 136 -30.06 5.46 -10.63
C ALA A 136 -29.62 5.05 -12.04
N VAL A 137 -30.52 4.40 -12.77
CA VAL A 137 -30.46 4.23 -14.21
C VAL A 137 -31.59 5.03 -14.83
N VAL A 138 -31.29 5.83 -15.85
CA VAL A 138 -32.26 6.66 -16.57
C VAL A 138 -32.14 6.41 -18.05
N PHE A 139 -33.24 6.24 -18.78
CA PHE A 139 -33.20 6.13 -20.24
C PHE A 139 -34.52 6.60 -20.87
N GLU A 140 -34.48 6.90 -22.17
CA GLU A 140 -35.61 7.27 -22.99
C GLU A 140 -36.46 6.05 -23.35
N ASP A 141 -37.78 6.13 -23.28
CA ASP A 141 -38.69 5.09 -23.68
C ASP A 141 -38.73 4.96 -25.23
N HIS A 142 -38.59 3.73 -25.72
CA HIS A 142 -38.74 3.36 -27.12
C HIS A 142 -39.80 2.27 -27.29
N GLY A 143 -40.69 2.10 -26.33
CA GLY A 143 -41.82 1.14 -26.37
C GLY A 143 -41.41 -0.32 -26.17
N LEU A 144 -40.19 -0.61 -25.72
CA LEU A 144 -39.68 -1.98 -25.55
C LEU A 144 -39.74 -2.51 -24.11
N VAL A 145 -40.19 -1.69 -23.14
CA VAL A 145 -40.34 -2.05 -21.72
C VAL A 145 -39.02 -2.55 -21.12
N ASN A 146 -37.89 -1.93 -21.48
CA ASN A 146 -36.53 -2.31 -21.05
C ASN A 146 -36.33 -2.20 -19.56
N GLU A 147 -37.13 -1.37 -18.85
CA GLU A 147 -37.07 -1.18 -17.39
C GLU A 147 -37.32 -2.47 -16.60
N VAL A 148 -38.24 -3.30 -17.05
CA VAL A 148 -38.66 -4.53 -16.33
C VAL A 148 -37.49 -5.53 -16.18
N PRO A 149 -36.80 -5.94 -17.25
CA PRO A 149 -35.65 -6.82 -17.13
C PRO A 149 -34.45 -6.13 -16.44
N LEU A 150 -34.26 -4.80 -16.59
CA LEU A 150 -33.20 -4.07 -15.87
C LEU A 150 -33.47 -4.04 -14.37
N MET A 151 -34.69 -3.73 -13.92
CA MET A 151 -35.06 -3.79 -12.51
C MET A 151 -34.88 -5.20 -11.92
N SER A 152 -35.23 -6.23 -12.66
CA SER A 152 -35.03 -7.62 -12.26
C SER A 152 -33.53 -7.96 -12.10
N TYR A 153 -32.69 -7.57 -13.05
CA TYR A 153 -31.23 -7.78 -12.99
C TYR A 153 -30.61 -7.03 -11.82
N LEU A 154 -30.99 -5.78 -11.63
CA LEU A 154 -30.52 -4.94 -10.53
C LEU A 154 -31.13 -5.31 -9.16
N ARG A 155 -31.98 -6.34 -9.13
CA ARG A 155 -32.69 -6.84 -7.93
C ARG A 155 -33.43 -5.73 -7.17
N ASN A 156 -33.99 -4.78 -7.88
CA ASN A 156 -34.66 -3.58 -7.34
C ASN A 156 -33.80 -2.76 -6.34
N ARG A 157 -32.46 -2.87 -6.41
CA ARG A 157 -31.55 -2.11 -5.53
C ARG A 157 -31.17 -0.76 -6.13
N VAL A 158 -31.30 -0.61 -7.45
CA VAL A 158 -31.04 0.63 -8.18
C VAL A 158 -32.32 1.00 -8.89
N PRO A 159 -32.90 2.18 -8.63
CA PRO A 159 -34.07 2.69 -9.35
C PRO A 159 -33.79 2.80 -10.85
N VAL A 160 -34.76 2.40 -11.65
CA VAL A 160 -34.76 2.55 -13.10
C VAL A 160 -35.86 3.54 -13.46
N LEU A 161 -35.49 4.68 -14.03
CA LEU A 161 -36.38 5.76 -14.41
C LEU A 161 -36.49 5.84 -15.93
N VAL A 162 -37.70 6.02 -16.42
CA VAL A 162 -37.98 6.06 -17.86
C VAL A 162 -38.51 7.44 -18.22
N LEU A 163 -37.83 8.10 -19.16
CA LEU A 163 -38.23 9.37 -19.72
C LEU A 163 -39.11 9.14 -20.95
N PRO A 164 -40.10 10.01 -21.22
CA PRO A 164 -40.85 9.96 -22.46
C PRO A 164 -39.90 10.15 -23.65
N PRO A 165 -40.33 9.69 -24.88
CA PRO A 165 -39.50 9.86 -26.07
C PRO A 165 -39.19 11.32 -26.37
N LEU A 166 -37.93 11.62 -26.73
CA LEU A 166 -37.51 12.97 -27.11
C LEU A 166 -38.24 13.42 -28.39
N PRO A 167 -38.79 14.65 -28.42
CA PRO A 167 -39.45 15.17 -29.61
C PRO A 167 -38.43 15.30 -30.75
N GLN A 168 -38.90 14.97 -31.97
CA GLN A 168 -38.06 15.02 -33.19
C GLN A 168 -37.82 16.45 -33.69
N ASP A 169 -38.71 17.38 -33.35
CA ASP A 169 -38.64 18.80 -33.75
C ASP A 169 -38.41 19.67 -32.52
N SER A 170 -37.23 20.29 -32.39
CA SER A 170 -36.72 20.83 -31.15
C SER A 170 -37.21 22.24 -30.75
N SER A 171 -38.07 22.90 -31.51
CA SER A 171 -38.31 24.32 -31.29
C SER A 171 -39.52 24.69 -30.43
N ASN A 172 -40.54 23.86 -30.35
CA ASN A 172 -41.72 24.10 -29.53
C ASN A 172 -42.09 22.96 -28.56
N ASP A 173 -41.68 21.72 -28.87
CA ASP A 173 -42.11 20.52 -28.14
C ASP A 173 -41.22 20.18 -26.95
N LEU A 174 -40.08 20.86 -26.80
CA LEU A 174 -39.13 20.56 -25.72
C LEU A 174 -39.64 20.96 -24.34
N MET A 175 -40.39 22.07 -24.27
CA MET A 175 -41.01 22.53 -23.01
C MET A 175 -42.12 21.58 -22.56
N GLU A 176 -42.95 21.10 -23.51
CA GLU A 176 -43.98 20.09 -23.22
C GLU A 176 -43.34 18.77 -22.76
N TRP A 177 -42.26 18.34 -23.38
CA TRP A 177 -41.50 17.17 -22.95
C TRP A 177 -40.92 17.33 -21.54
N PHE A 178 -40.41 18.53 -21.17
CA PHE A 178 -39.95 18.80 -19.80
C PHE A 178 -41.11 18.74 -18.80
N ASP A 179 -42.28 19.27 -19.15
CA ASP A 179 -43.46 19.22 -18.29
C ASP A 179 -43.90 17.76 -18.09
N GLU A 180 -43.92 16.93 -19.13
CA GLU A 180 -44.23 15.51 -19.05
C GLU A 180 -43.20 14.74 -18.22
N SER A 181 -41.91 15.12 -18.32
CA SER A 181 -40.78 14.50 -17.64
C SER A 181 -40.62 14.95 -16.19
N HIS A 182 -41.37 15.95 -15.74
CA HIS A 182 -41.19 16.60 -14.43
C HIS A 182 -41.14 15.62 -13.26
N ASN A 183 -42.06 14.65 -13.22
CA ASN A 183 -42.12 13.63 -12.16
C ASN A 183 -40.88 12.73 -12.16
N VAL A 184 -40.26 12.45 -13.32
CA VAL A 184 -39.06 11.64 -13.45
C VAL A 184 -37.86 12.43 -12.93
N PHE A 185 -37.74 13.71 -13.30
CA PHE A 185 -36.68 14.58 -12.80
C PHE A 185 -36.79 14.84 -11.29
N ASP A 186 -37.99 15.04 -10.75
CA ASP A 186 -38.21 15.14 -9.31
C ASP A 186 -37.81 13.85 -8.57
N SER A 187 -38.16 12.69 -9.13
CA SER A 187 -37.76 11.41 -8.60
C SER A 187 -36.23 11.25 -8.63
N LEU A 188 -35.58 11.62 -9.71
CA LEU A 188 -34.13 11.59 -9.86
C LEU A 188 -33.44 12.52 -8.83
N LYS A 189 -33.92 13.77 -8.69
CA LYS A 189 -33.44 14.71 -7.70
C LYS A 189 -33.53 14.12 -6.28
N ASN A 190 -34.68 13.55 -5.94
CA ASN A 190 -34.93 12.96 -4.62
C ASN A 190 -33.99 11.77 -4.36
N ILE A 191 -33.76 10.90 -5.36
CA ILE A 191 -32.82 9.77 -5.29
C ILE A 191 -31.40 10.30 -5.04
N MET A 192 -30.96 11.31 -5.76
CA MET A 192 -29.64 11.90 -5.60
C MET A 192 -29.43 12.49 -4.20
N LEU A 193 -30.39 13.28 -3.71
CA LEU A 193 -30.35 13.88 -2.38
C LEU A 193 -30.37 12.81 -1.27
N LEU A 194 -31.20 11.77 -1.44
CA LEU A 194 -31.27 10.65 -0.50
C LEU A 194 -29.95 9.88 -0.46
N ALA A 195 -29.41 9.52 -1.62
CA ALA A 195 -28.15 8.80 -1.72
C ALA A 195 -26.99 9.58 -1.08
N TYR A 196 -26.95 10.89 -1.29
CA TYR A 196 -25.98 11.77 -0.64
C TYR A 196 -26.18 11.79 0.88
N SER A 197 -27.41 12.01 1.35
CA SER A 197 -27.73 12.08 2.78
C SER A 197 -27.42 10.77 3.49
N GLU A 198 -27.81 9.64 2.92
CA GLU A 198 -27.52 8.30 3.46
C GLU A 198 -26.00 8.03 3.53
N ARG A 199 -25.25 8.42 2.48
CA ARG A 199 -23.78 8.29 2.48
C ARG A 199 -23.15 9.11 3.60
N ILE A 200 -23.50 10.37 3.73
CA ILE A 200 -22.97 11.26 4.77
C ILE A 200 -23.37 10.77 6.16
N GLN A 201 -24.64 10.38 6.37
CA GLN A 201 -25.11 9.87 7.65
C GLN A 201 -24.35 8.58 8.03
N ARG A 202 -24.20 7.65 7.08
CA ARG A 202 -23.44 6.41 7.30
C ARG A 202 -22.00 6.69 7.74
N LEU A 203 -21.31 7.62 7.05
CA LEU A 203 -19.93 8.00 7.39
C LEU A 203 -19.85 8.68 8.76
N CYS A 204 -20.81 9.53 9.09
CA CYS A 204 -20.91 10.20 10.38
C CYS A 204 -21.09 9.22 11.55
N ASP A 205 -21.86 8.15 11.35
CA ASP A 205 -22.15 7.15 12.39
C ASP A 205 -21.04 6.10 12.58
N MET A 206 -20.12 5.98 11.60
CA MET A 206 -19.09 4.95 11.61
C MET A 206 -18.15 4.99 12.82
N PRO A 207 -17.65 6.15 13.31
CA PRO A 207 -16.74 6.18 14.46
C PRO A 207 -17.34 5.57 15.71
N LYS A 208 -18.57 5.96 16.04
CA LYS A 208 -19.31 5.44 17.19
C LYS A 208 -19.49 3.91 17.08
N ARG A 209 -20.03 3.47 15.95
CA ARG A 209 -20.26 2.03 15.70
C ARG A 209 -18.96 1.22 15.72
N ALA A 210 -17.88 1.77 15.17
CA ALA A 210 -16.57 1.11 15.20
C ALA A 210 -16.03 0.99 16.64
N GLY A 211 -16.20 2.03 17.46
CA GLY A 211 -15.83 2.00 18.88
C GLY A 211 -16.57 0.91 19.68
N GLU A 212 -17.82 0.62 19.31
CA GLU A 212 -18.64 -0.43 19.94
C GLU A 212 -18.34 -1.85 19.44
N LEU A 213 -17.88 -2.01 18.18
CA LEU A 213 -17.82 -3.31 17.50
C LEU A 213 -16.40 -3.81 17.25
N PHE A 214 -15.40 -2.91 17.08
CA PHE A 214 -14.08 -3.32 16.63
C PHE A 214 -13.09 -3.48 17.78
N TRP A 215 -12.28 -4.51 17.68
CA TRP A 215 -11.05 -4.64 18.45
C TRP A 215 -9.87 -4.31 17.55
N TRP A 216 -9.42 -3.05 17.58
CA TRP A 216 -8.29 -2.61 16.76
C TRP A 216 -6.96 -3.20 17.25
N PRO A 217 -6.16 -3.79 16.35
CA PRO A 217 -4.84 -4.31 16.72
C PRO A 217 -3.89 -3.18 17.14
N PHE A 218 -2.99 -3.49 18.08
CA PHE A 218 -1.98 -2.55 18.61
C PHE A 218 -2.55 -1.20 19.07
N THR A 219 -3.77 -1.21 19.59
CA THR A 219 -4.50 0.02 19.93
C THR A 219 -5.02 -0.05 21.36
N GLN A 220 -4.69 0.96 22.16
CA GLN A 220 -5.35 1.17 23.43
C GLN A 220 -6.64 1.96 23.18
N HIS A 221 -7.77 1.26 23.18
CA HIS A 221 -9.08 1.82 22.81
C HIS A 221 -9.47 3.04 23.65
N LYS A 222 -9.09 3.06 24.93
CA LYS A 222 -9.35 4.20 25.84
C LYS A 222 -8.70 5.50 25.40
N LEU A 223 -7.63 5.41 24.57
CA LEU A 223 -6.88 6.59 24.06
C LEU A 223 -7.35 7.04 22.67
N VAL A 224 -8.40 6.41 22.12
CA VAL A 224 -8.92 6.74 20.79
C VAL A 224 -10.37 7.22 20.94
N PRO A 225 -10.61 8.51 21.18
CA PRO A 225 -11.95 9.08 21.17
C PRO A 225 -12.54 9.06 19.75
N GLU A 226 -13.86 9.17 19.65
CA GLU A 226 -14.57 9.09 18.35
C GLU A 226 -14.02 10.09 17.32
N GLU A 227 -13.67 11.29 17.75
CA GLU A 227 -13.16 12.36 16.89
C GLU A 227 -11.75 12.07 16.33
N ALA A 228 -11.02 11.13 16.92
CA ALA A 228 -9.70 10.69 16.46
C ALA A 228 -9.77 9.56 15.44
N VAL A 229 -10.93 8.94 15.25
CA VAL A 229 -11.14 7.86 14.27
C VAL A 229 -11.15 8.43 12.87
N THR A 230 -10.28 7.91 12.00
CA THR A 230 -10.27 8.28 10.58
C THR A 230 -11.33 7.47 9.83
N VAL A 231 -12.30 8.15 9.23
CA VAL A 231 -13.37 7.53 8.45
C VAL A 231 -13.00 7.54 6.98
N ILE A 232 -12.73 6.36 6.43
CA ILE A 232 -12.34 6.17 5.04
C ILE A 232 -13.58 5.79 4.24
N ASP A 233 -13.93 6.60 3.26
CA ASP A 233 -15.04 6.32 2.34
C ASP A 233 -14.60 5.40 1.20
N SER A 234 -13.45 5.71 0.60
CA SER A 234 -12.91 4.94 -0.52
C SER A 234 -11.39 5.11 -0.63
N ARG A 235 -10.79 4.34 -1.56
CA ARG A 235 -9.37 4.44 -1.90
C ARG A 235 -9.19 4.47 -3.42
N CYS A 236 -8.26 5.28 -3.89
CA CYS A 236 -7.78 5.25 -5.26
C CYS A 236 -6.25 5.39 -5.28
N GLY A 237 -5.56 4.34 -5.72
CA GLY A 237 -4.10 4.28 -5.69
C GLY A 237 -3.56 4.52 -4.28
N GLU A 238 -2.74 5.54 -4.13
CA GLU A 238 -2.08 5.90 -2.87
C GLU A 238 -2.93 6.80 -1.95
N ASN A 239 -4.13 7.23 -2.40
CA ASN A 239 -4.93 8.19 -1.66
C ASN A 239 -6.20 7.57 -1.07
N PHE A 240 -6.51 7.94 0.17
CA PHE A 240 -7.81 7.75 0.80
C PHE A 240 -8.73 8.94 0.53
N SER A 241 -10.01 8.66 0.32
CA SER A 241 -11.10 9.63 0.46
C SER A 241 -11.61 9.56 1.91
N VAL A 242 -11.32 10.60 2.69
CA VAL A 242 -11.59 10.62 4.14
C VAL A 242 -12.71 11.60 4.45
N TYR A 243 -13.71 11.13 5.19
CA TYR A 243 -14.76 11.99 5.70
C TYR A 243 -14.25 12.86 6.84
N GLN A 244 -14.51 14.17 6.76
CA GLN A 244 -14.15 15.17 7.76
C GLN A 244 -15.38 15.88 8.27
N ASP A 245 -15.60 15.85 9.58
CA ASP A 245 -16.77 16.47 10.24
C ASP A 245 -16.49 17.92 10.71
N GLN A 246 -15.36 18.51 10.34
CA GLN A 246 -15.04 19.89 10.70
C GLN A 246 -15.92 20.85 9.90
N LYS A 247 -16.44 21.90 10.52
CA LYS A 247 -17.26 23.03 10.03
C LYS A 247 -18.08 22.85 8.74
N ASN A 248 -17.55 22.12 7.76
CA ASN A 248 -18.21 21.74 6.51
C ASN A 248 -17.99 20.23 6.31
N LYS A 249 -19.05 19.43 6.50
CA LYS A 249 -19.02 17.98 6.27
C LYS A 249 -18.60 17.68 4.82
N PHE A 250 -17.35 17.25 4.60
CA PHE A 250 -16.82 16.97 3.27
C PHE A 250 -15.93 15.72 3.24
N ILE A 251 -15.76 15.17 2.06
CA ILE A 251 -14.83 14.07 1.81
C ILE A 251 -13.59 14.66 1.14
N GLY A 252 -12.47 14.63 1.87
CA GLY A 252 -11.18 15.14 1.41
C GLY A 252 -10.21 14.01 1.04
N GLN A 253 -9.22 14.31 0.21
CA GLN A 253 -8.16 13.37 -0.15
C GLN A 253 -7.03 13.41 0.88
N GLN A 254 -6.52 12.23 1.26
CA GLN A 254 -5.33 12.09 2.08
C GLN A 254 -4.41 11.04 1.49
N PHE A 255 -3.14 11.39 1.32
CA PHE A 255 -2.11 10.43 0.90
C PHE A 255 -1.83 9.43 2.03
N ASP A 256 -1.87 8.13 1.72
CA ASP A 256 -1.59 7.06 2.68
C ASP A 256 -0.08 6.86 2.85
N ALA A 257 0.55 7.70 3.65
CA ALA A 257 1.98 7.62 3.94
C ALA A 257 2.38 6.44 4.87
N CYS A 258 1.43 5.58 5.22
CA CYS A 258 1.69 4.29 5.89
C CYS A 258 1.67 3.11 4.92
N ALA A 259 1.36 3.32 3.63
CA ALA A 259 1.11 2.28 2.65
C ALA A 259 0.20 1.17 3.22
N SER A 260 -0.91 1.56 3.88
CA SER A 260 -1.89 0.67 4.55
C SER A 260 -1.22 -0.45 5.37
N TRP A 261 -0.35 -0.03 6.29
CA TRP A 261 0.48 -0.92 7.10
C TRP A 261 1.50 -1.71 6.27
N TRP A 262 2.17 -0.97 5.35
CA TRP A 262 3.30 -1.45 4.56
C TRP A 262 2.96 -2.47 3.48
N THR A 263 1.69 -2.60 3.12
CA THR A 263 1.24 -3.57 2.11
C THR A 263 0.98 -2.93 0.75
N GLN A 264 0.55 -1.67 0.74
CA GLN A 264 0.09 -0.99 -0.46
C GLN A 264 1.26 -0.55 -1.35
N GLY A 265 1.15 -0.82 -2.64
CA GLY A 265 2.11 -0.42 -3.66
C GLY A 265 1.50 0.07 -4.97
N PRO A 266 0.24 -0.32 -5.30
CA PRO A 266 -0.38 0.05 -6.55
C PRO A 266 -0.67 1.54 -6.69
N ASP A 267 -0.45 2.07 -7.89
CA ASP A 267 -1.12 3.28 -8.37
C ASP A 267 -2.60 2.99 -8.71
N ALA A 268 -3.32 4.00 -9.20
CA ALA A 268 -4.73 3.86 -9.55
C ALA A 268 -4.97 2.85 -10.67
N THR A 269 -4.06 2.78 -11.64
CA THR A 269 -4.16 1.87 -12.80
C THR A 269 -3.98 0.42 -12.37
N LEU A 270 -2.93 0.11 -11.63
CA LEU A 270 -2.70 -1.24 -11.11
C LEU A 270 -3.84 -1.70 -10.19
N GLN A 271 -4.42 -0.79 -9.40
CA GLN A 271 -5.57 -1.13 -8.55
C GLN A 271 -6.76 -1.64 -9.37
N ILE A 272 -7.06 -1.02 -10.51
CA ILE A 272 -8.13 -1.46 -11.42
C ILE A 272 -7.77 -2.77 -12.11
N GLU A 273 -6.54 -2.90 -12.57
CA GLU A 273 -6.05 -4.13 -13.20
C GLU A 273 -6.12 -5.32 -12.22
N LEU A 274 -5.74 -5.12 -10.96
CA LEU A 274 -5.88 -6.15 -9.92
C LEU A 274 -7.35 -6.52 -9.68
N ALA A 275 -8.25 -5.54 -9.65
CA ALA A 275 -9.69 -5.82 -9.49
C ALA A 275 -10.24 -6.67 -10.65
N ARG A 276 -9.80 -6.41 -11.88
CA ARG A 276 -10.18 -7.19 -13.07
C ARG A 276 -9.65 -8.63 -13.00
N ASP A 277 -8.35 -8.79 -12.76
CA ASP A 277 -7.70 -10.10 -12.73
C ASP A 277 -8.22 -10.97 -11.57
N MET A 278 -8.46 -10.36 -10.42
CA MET A 278 -9.06 -11.03 -9.27
C MET A 278 -10.52 -11.41 -9.53
N GLY A 279 -11.31 -10.53 -10.16
CA GLY A 279 -12.69 -10.83 -10.57
C GLY A 279 -12.77 -12.01 -11.55
N TYR A 280 -11.91 -11.99 -12.57
CA TYR A 280 -11.77 -13.11 -13.52
C TYR A 280 -11.38 -14.41 -12.80
N THR A 281 -10.38 -14.35 -11.94
CA THR A 281 -9.86 -15.51 -11.22
C THR A 281 -10.89 -16.08 -10.24
N ALA A 282 -11.66 -15.22 -9.56
CA ALA A 282 -12.75 -15.62 -8.68
C ALA A 282 -13.86 -16.36 -9.45
N ALA A 283 -14.24 -15.85 -10.62
CA ALA A 283 -15.26 -16.47 -11.46
C ALA A 283 -14.80 -17.81 -12.06
N ARG A 284 -13.50 -17.92 -12.43
CA ARG A 284 -12.97 -19.08 -13.13
C ARG A 284 -12.56 -20.22 -12.20
N PHE A 285 -11.88 -19.91 -11.09
CA PHE A 285 -11.28 -20.89 -10.18
C PHE A 285 -11.95 -20.94 -8.80
N GLY A 286 -12.49 -19.81 -8.32
CA GLY A 286 -12.93 -19.70 -6.93
C GLY A 286 -11.81 -20.06 -5.98
N HIS A 287 -12.01 -21.12 -5.18
CA HIS A 287 -10.98 -21.75 -4.34
C HIS A 287 -10.71 -23.16 -4.81
N VAL A 288 -9.42 -23.51 -4.94
CA VAL A 288 -8.95 -24.86 -5.31
C VAL A 288 -8.05 -25.38 -4.19
N MET A 289 -8.29 -26.60 -3.74
CA MET A 289 -7.40 -27.29 -2.80
C MET A 289 -6.02 -27.48 -3.42
N PHE A 290 -4.96 -26.99 -2.76
CA PHE A 290 -3.62 -26.95 -3.34
C PHE A 290 -2.90 -28.33 -3.38
N PRO A 291 -2.91 -29.15 -2.30
CA PRO A 291 -2.17 -30.42 -2.29
C PRO A 291 -2.53 -31.30 -3.49
N GLU A 292 -1.50 -31.72 -4.25
CA GLU A 292 -1.60 -32.61 -5.42
C GLU A 292 -2.44 -32.04 -6.61
N ASN A 293 -2.83 -30.77 -6.54
CA ASN A 293 -3.52 -30.08 -7.64
C ASN A 293 -2.64 -28.97 -8.21
N VAL A 294 -2.77 -28.74 -9.51
CA VAL A 294 -2.07 -27.67 -10.22
C VAL A 294 -3.09 -26.80 -10.97
N TYR A 295 -2.91 -25.49 -10.89
CA TYR A 295 -3.70 -24.51 -11.61
C TYR A 295 -2.83 -23.29 -11.93
N GLU A 296 -3.14 -22.65 -13.03
CA GLU A 296 -2.30 -21.65 -13.66
C GLU A 296 -1.88 -20.50 -12.74
N PRO A 297 -2.78 -19.84 -11.96
CA PRO A 297 -2.35 -18.75 -11.08
C PRO A 297 -1.29 -19.14 -10.05
N ALA A 298 -1.38 -20.35 -9.48
CA ALA A 298 -0.40 -20.82 -8.50
C ALA A 298 0.94 -21.13 -9.15
N LEU A 299 0.91 -21.77 -10.34
CA LEU A 299 2.13 -22.10 -11.08
C LEU A 299 2.85 -20.85 -11.55
N GLU A 300 2.15 -19.92 -12.19
CA GLU A 300 2.70 -18.64 -12.66
C GLU A 300 3.31 -17.83 -11.51
N CYS A 301 2.61 -17.73 -10.38
CA CYS A 301 3.14 -17.05 -9.20
C CYS A 301 4.43 -17.69 -8.69
N ALA A 302 4.49 -19.03 -8.61
CA ALA A 302 5.69 -19.76 -8.19
C ALA A 302 6.86 -19.52 -9.16
N GLU A 303 6.61 -19.58 -10.46
CA GLU A 303 7.63 -19.34 -11.51
C GLU A 303 8.19 -17.92 -11.42
N LEU A 304 7.33 -16.90 -11.28
CA LEU A 304 7.76 -15.50 -11.13
C LEU A 304 8.59 -15.28 -9.88
N LEU A 305 8.21 -15.89 -8.75
CA LEU A 305 8.98 -15.83 -7.51
C LEU A 305 10.35 -16.47 -7.65
N LEU A 306 10.43 -17.67 -8.25
CA LEU A 306 11.70 -18.41 -8.43
C LEU A 306 12.61 -17.75 -9.47
N GLN A 307 12.06 -17.13 -10.52
CA GLN A 307 12.82 -16.40 -11.54
C GLN A 307 13.21 -14.97 -11.12
N GLY A 308 12.50 -14.39 -10.16
CA GLY A 308 12.75 -13.07 -9.57
C GLY A 308 13.56 -13.17 -8.27
N VAL A 309 12.89 -12.93 -7.14
CA VAL A 309 13.52 -12.92 -5.80
C VAL A 309 14.23 -14.21 -5.42
N GLY A 310 13.84 -15.36 -5.99
CA GLY A 310 14.46 -16.67 -5.79
C GLY A 310 15.58 -17.01 -6.77
N LYS A 311 15.88 -16.09 -7.71
CA LYS A 311 16.80 -16.38 -8.83
C LYS A 311 18.19 -16.81 -8.36
N GLY A 312 18.62 -17.99 -8.83
CA GLY A 312 19.97 -18.52 -8.61
C GLY A 312 20.18 -19.21 -7.26
N TRP A 313 19.15 -19.26 -6.38
CA TRP A 313 19.26 -19.95 -5.09
C TRP A 313 18.04 -20.80 -4.72
N ALA A 314 16.81 -20.29 -4.91
CA ALA A 314 15.60 -21.01 -4.56
C ALA A 314 15.16 -21.99 -5.66
N SER A 315 14.53 -23.09 -5.25
CA SER A 315 14.00 -24.11 -6.14
C SER A 315 12.57 -24.55 -5.81
N ARG A 316 12.04 -24.13 -4.66
CA ARG A 316 10.72 -24.48 -4.17
C ARG A 316 10.03 -23.26 -3.59
N ALA A 317 8.72 -23.16 -3.82
CA ALA A 317 7.84 -22.16 -3.25
C ALA A 317 6.74 -22.84 -2.42
N TYR A 318 6.50 -22.33 -1.22
CA TYR A 318 5.41 -22.71 -0.34
C TYR A 318 4.54 -21.48 -0.08
N PHE A 319 3.21 -21.62 -0.11
CA PHE A 319 2.29 -20.49 0.02
C PHE A 319 1.52 -20.54 1.34
N SER A 320 1.39 -19.39 1.99
CA SER A 320 0.56 -19.14 3.17
C SER A 320 -0.22 -17.84 3.01
N ASP A 321 -0.94 -17.43 4.05
CA ASP A 321 -1.82 -16.26 4.02
C ASP A 321 -1.17 -14.98 4.57
N ASN A 322 -0.16 -15.12 5.45
CA ASN A 322 0.49 -13.95 6.07
C ASN A 322 1.96 -14.24 6.40
N GLY A 323 2.71 -13.15 6.68
CA GLY A 323 4.14 -13.21 6.96
C GLY A 323 4.50 -14.01 8.20
N SER A 324 3.70 -13.94 9.25
CA SER A 324 3.95 -14.69 10.49
C SER A 324 3.89 -16.19 10.28
N THR A 325 2.88 -16.66 9.52
CA THR A 325 2.77 -18.05 9.09
C THR A 325 3.93 -18.49 8.21
N ALA A 326 4.35 -17.61 7.27
CA ALA A 326 5.53 -17.89 6.43
C ALA A 326 6.81 -18.10 7.25
N ILE A 327 7.01 -17.29 8.29
CA ILE A 327 8.13 -17.45 9.23
C ILE A 327 8.03 -18.76 10.02
N GLU A 328 6.87 -19.17 10.50
CA GLU A 328 6.71 -20.46 11.17
C GLU A 328 7.01 -21.66 10.26
N ILE A 329 6.63 -21.55 8.99
CA ILE A 329 6.98 -22.53 7.95
C ILE A 329 8.50 -22.58 7.76
N ALA A 330 9.13 -21.40 7.64
CA ALA A 330 10.59 -21.28 7.48
C ALA A 330 11.35 -21.86 8.69
N LEU A 331 10.88 -21.61 9.90
CA LEU A 331 11.45 -22.18 11.13
C LEU A 331 11.38 -23.71 11.13
N LYS A 332 10.23 -24.31 10.75
CA LYS A 332 10.09 -25.77 10.62
C LYS A 332 11.03 -26.35 9.56
N MET A 333 11.16 -25.64 8.42
CA MET A 333 12.10 -26.02 7.37
C MET A 333 13.56 -25.97 7.87
N ALA A 334 13.94 -24.89 8.56
CA ALA A 334 15.29 -24.70 9.07
C ALA A 334 15.63 -25.72 10.17
N PHE A 335 14.75 -25.99 11.12
CA PHE A 335 14.97 -27.01 12.15
C PHE A 335 15.15 -28.40 11.55
N ARG A 336 14.33 -28.76 10.57
CA ARG A 336 14.47 -30.05 9.87
C ARG A 336 15.79 -30.14 9.11
N LYS A 337 16.15 -29.11 8.34
CA LYS A 337 17.39 -29.05 7.58
C LYS A 337 18.60 -29.13 8.49
N PHE A 338 18.63 -28.37 9.59
CA PHE A 338 19.69 -28.40 10.60
C PHE A 338 19.84 -29.81 11.19
N SER A 339 18.75 -30.43 11.61
CA SER A 339 18.74 -31.77 12.20
C SER A 339 19.26 -32.81 11.21
N PHE A 340 18.89 -32.66 9.93
CA PHE A 340 19.36 -33.53 8.86
C PHE A 340 20.88 -33.40 8.62
N ASP A 341 21.40 -32.17 8.55
CA ASP A 341 22.82 -31.89 8.25
C ASP A 341 23.78 -32.24 9.42
N HIS A 342 23.27 -32.28 10.63
CA HIS A 342 24.05 -32.52 11.84
C HIS A 342 23.76 -33.90 12.48
N ASP A 343 23.06 -34.79 11.75
CA ASP A 343 22.66 -36.13 12.22
C ASP A 343 21.98 -36.12 13.59
N VAL A 344 21.22 -35.02 13.88
CA VAL A 344 20.39 -34.91 15.08
C VAL A 344 19.12 -35.69 14.82
N LEU A 345 19.09 -36.97 15.21
CA LEU A 345 17.92 -37.83 15.10
C LEU A 345 16.90 -37.40 16.15
N VAL A 346 15.89 -36.66 15.70
CA VAL A 346 14.68 -36.44 16.47
C VAL A 346 13.71 -37.58 16.13
N ASP A 347 13.81 -38.68 16.83
CA ASP A 347 12.84 -39.78 16.68
C ASP A 347 11.55 -39.45 17.41
N PHE A 348 10.59 -38.86 16.68
CA PHE A 348 9.26 -38.55 17.22
C PHE A 348 8.37 -39.77 17.43
N LEU A 349 8.81 -40.93 17.01
CA LEU A 349 8.09 -42.22 17.18
C LEU A 349 8.68 -43.08 18.33
N GLY A 350 9.66 -42.51 19.06
CA GLY A 350 10.52 -43.26 19.95
C GLY A 350 9.84 -43.79 21.20
N LYS A 351 10.05 -45.06 21.35
CA LYS A 351 10.07 -45.76 22.62
C LYS A 351 11.26 -45.26 23.43
N ASP A 352 11.01 -44.84 24.66
CA ASP A 352 11.97 -44.65 25.75
C ASP A 352 13.47 -44.53 25.36
N THR A 353 13.88 -43.38 24.87
CA THR A 353 15.28 -43.04 24.87
C THR A 353 15.55 -41.99 25.94
N THR A 354 16.28 -42.41 26.94
CA THR A 354 16.90 -41.58 27.99
C THR A 354 18.04 -40.71 27.44
N GLU A 355 18.17 -40.60 26.09
CA GLU A 355 19.11 -39.71 25.48
C GLU A 355 18.62 -38.27 25.48
N LYS A 356 19.49 -37.36 25.90
CA LYS A 356 19.24 -35.93 26.03
C LYS A 356 18.62 -35.38 24.75
N CYS A 357 17.37 -34.95 24.79
CA CYS A 357 16.79 -34.14 23.73
C CYS A 357 17.69 -32.93 23.48
N VAL A 358 18.18 -32.80 22.25
CA VAL A 358 18.92 -31.62 21.83
C VAL A 358 17.96 -30.47 21.74
N GLU A 359 18.15 -29.44 22.55
CA GLU A 359 17.35 -28.23 22.47
C GLU A 359 17.84 -27.36 21.30
N LEU A 360 17.01 -27.23 20.25
CA LEU A 360 17.29 -26.33 19.13
C LEU A 360 16.89 -24.90 19.49
N LYS A 361 17.73 -23.95 19.15
CA LYS A 361 17.51 -22.51 19.37
C LYS A 361 17.58 -21.73 18.08
N VAL A 362 16.82 -20.65 17.99
CA VAL A 362 16.89 -19.68 16.89
C VAL A 362 17.88 -18.61 17.27
N LEU A 363 18.79 -18.29 16.36
CA LEU A 363 19.65 -17.13 16.47
C LEU A 363 19.00 -15.98 15.70
N ALA A 364 18.74 -14.85 16.35
CA ALA A 364 18.07 -13.71 15.74
C ALA A 364 18.66 -12.38 16.23
N LEU A 365 18.19 -11.26 15.67
CA LEU A 365 18.64 -9.92 16.07
C LEU A 365 17.69 -9.30 17.09
N LYS A 366 18.22 -8.57 18.05
CA LYS A 366 17.41 -7.69 18.90
C LYS A 366 16.74 -6.63 18.04
N GLY A 367 15.51 -6.27 18.42
CA GLY A 367 14.70 -5.31 17.67
C GLY A 367 14.05 -5.87 16.40
N SER A 368 14.29 -7.15 16.05
CA SER A 368 13.54 -7.78 14.94
C SER A 368 12.09 -8.05 15.32
N TYR A 369 11.23 -8.12 14.31
CA TYR A 369 9.83 -8.50 14.41
C TYR A 369 9.49 -9.45 13.26
N HIS A 370 9.08 -10.66 13.58
CA HIS A 370 8.80 -11.72 12.63
C HIS A 370 7.33 -12.14 12.59
N GLY A 371 6.48 -11.45 13.34
CA GLY A 371 5.04 -11.67 13.41
C GLY A 371 4.56 -12.00 14.84
N ASP A 372 3.24 -12.14 14.98
CA ASP A 372 2.57 -12.26 16.28
C ASP A 372 2.05 -13.67 16.59
N THR A 373 2.24 -14.65 15.70
CA THR A 373 1.97 -16.05 16.02
C THR A 373 3.02 -16.56 17.01
N LEU A 374 2.62 -17.51 17.87
CA LEU A 374 3.45 -17.97 18.99
C LEU A 374 4.85 -18.44 18.54
N GLY A 375 4.92 -19.19 17.42
CA GLY A 375 6.20 -19.68 16.88
C GLY A 375 7.06 -18.57 16.33
N ALA A 376 6.48 -17.59 15.63
CA ALA A 376 7.21 -16.44 15.12
C ALA A 376 7.73 -15.54 16.25
N MET A 377 6.95 -15.39 17.34
CA MET A 377 7.38 -14.63 18.53
C MET A 377 8.58 -15.25 19.24
N GLU A 378 8.71 -16.58 19.26
CA GLU A 378 9.87 -17.26 19.85
C GLU A 378 11.20 -16.94 19.11
N ALA A 379 11.12 -16.50 17.87
CA ALA A 379 12.26 -16.03 17.08
C ALA A 379 12.58 -14.53 17.31
N GLN A 380 11.90 -13.86 18.24
CA GLN A 380 12.08 -12.43 18.55
C GLN A 380 12.64 -12.26 19.95
N ALA A 381 13.49 -11.24 20.13
CA ALA A 381 13.93 -10.83 21.47
C ALA A 381 12.75 -10.27 22.27
N PRO A 382 12.80 -10.31 23.62
CA PRO A 382 11.83 -9.63 24.45
C PRO A 382 11.67 -8.16 24.03
N SER A 383 10.44 -7.74 23.82
CA SER A 383 10.09 -6.40 23.35
C SER A 383 8.74 -5.99 23.90
N PRO A 384 8.27 -4.75 23.68
CA PRO A 384 6.90 -4.36 24.00
C PRO A 384 5.84 -5.25 23.36
N TYR A 385 6.13 -5.91 22.24
CA TYR A 385 5.22 -6.85 21.54
C TYR A 385 5.17 -8.23 22.21
N THR A 386 6.29 -8.67 22.82
CA THR A 386 6.43 -9.99 23.43
C THR A 386 6.40 -9.95 24.95
N GLY A 387 5.99 -8.80 25.54
CA GLY A 387 6.00 -8.56 26.97
C GLY A 387 5.04 -9.46 27.78
N PHE A 388 4.72 -9.02 28.98
CA PHE A 388 3.99 -9.84 29.99
C PHE A 388 2.62 -10.37 29.52
N LEU A 389 2.00 -9.78 28.50
CA LEU A 389 0.70 -10.21 27.99
C LEU A 389 0.72 -11.56 27.25
N GLN A 390 1.91 -12.05 26.88
CA GLN A 390 2.07 -13.26 26.08
C GLN A 390 2.54 -14.46 26.86
N GLN A 391 2.84 -14.29 28.13
CA GLN A 391 3.10 -15.40 29.03
C GLN A 391 1.81 -16.18 29.31
N PRO A 392 1.90 -17.53 29.49
CA PRO A 392 3.12 -18.34 29.60
C PRO A 392 3.65 -18.89 28.25
N TRP A 393 3.09 -18.50 27.11
CA TRP A 393 3.42 -19.09 25.80
C TRP A 393 4.76 -18.62 25.25
N TYR A 394 5.17 -17.39 25.54
CA TYR A 394 6.47 -16.88 25.12
C TYR A 394 7.56 -17.27 26.11
N SER A 395 8.53 -18.03 25.67
CA SER A 395 9.65 -18.48 26.49
C SER A 395 11.00 -17.83 26.13
N GLY A 396 11.08 -17.14 25.01
CA GLY A 396 12.29 -16.47 24.54
C GLY A 396 13.46 -17.44 24.30
N ARG A 397 13.20 -18.54 23.64
CA ARG A 397 14.19 -19.62 23.40
C ARG A 397 15.30 -19.25 22.43
N GLY A 398 15.27 -18.07 21.84
CA GLY A 398 16.27 -17.59 20.91
C GLY A 398 17.58 -17.16 21.59
N LEU A 399 18.62 -17.03 20.77
CA LEU A 399 19.83 -16.29 21.04
C LEU A 399 19.76 -14.97 20.26
N PHE A 400 19.86 -13.83 20.96
CA PHE A 400 19.57 -12.54 20.35
C PHE A 400 20.79 -11.65 20.36
N LEU A 401 21.32 -11.37 19.15
CA LEU A 401 22.45 -10.48 18.95
C LEU A 401 21.98 -9.03 18.88
N ASP A 402 22.79 -8.13 19.42
CA ASP A 402 22.60 -6.70 19.28
C ASP A 402 23.35 -6.22 18.03
N PRO A 403 22.66 -5.82 16.93
CA PRO A 403 23.32 -5.51 15.69
C PRO A 403 23.84 -4.08 15.63
N PRO A 404 24.95 -3.81 14.94
CA PRO A 404 25.30 -2.46 14.54
C PRO A 404 24.25 -1.88 13.60
N THR A 405 23.95 -0.58 13.75
CA THR A 405 22.95 0.13 12.94
C THR A 405 23.54 1.32 12.22
N VAL A 406 22.95 1.67 11.08
CA VAL A 406 23.37 2.78 10.23
C VAL A 406 22.24 3.78 10.07
N PHE A 407 22.52 5.06 10.21
CA PHE A 407 21.53 6.14 10.05
C PHE A 407 22.20 7.47 9.73
N MET A 408 21.42 8.47 9.31
CA MET A 408 21.90 9.84 9.10
C MET A 408 21.60 10.72 10.31
N TYR A 409 22.59 11.48 10.72
CA TYR A 409 22.51 12.51 11.76
C TYR A 409 23.44 13.68 11.41
N ASN A 410 22.96 14.92 11.53
CA ASN A 410 23.71 16.14 11.16
C ASN A 410 24.35 16.03 9.76
N SER A 411 23.56 15.63 8.77
CA SER A 411 23.98 15.44 7.37
C SER A 411 25.12 14.42 7.17
N LYS A 412 25.37 13.55 8.14
CA LYS A 412 26.41 12.52 8.08
C LYS A 412 25.85 11.14 8.38
N TRP A 413 26.36 10.14 7.66
CA TRP A 413 26.08 8.76 7.97
C TRP A 413 26.86 8.32 9.22
N ILE A 414 26.15 7.72 10.16
CA ILE A 414 26.68 7.24 11.45
C ILE A 414 26.52 5.73 11.51
N LEU A 415 27.59 5.04 11.89
CA LEU A 415 27.56 3.64 12.31
C LEU A 415 27.51 3.61 13.85
N SER A 416 26.42 3.08 14.40
CA SER A 416 26.25 2.87 15.83
C SER A 416 26.60 1.43 16.19
N LEU A 417 27.57 1.23 17.05
CA LEU A 417 27.99 -0.08 17.54
C LEU A 417 27.33 -0.39 18.88
N PRO A 418 26.94 -1.66 19.14
CA PRO A 418 26.47 -2.09 20.45
C PRO A 418 27.57 -1.93 21.52
N GLU A 419 27.17 -1.63 22.75
CA GLU A 419 28.11 -1.40 23.89
C GLU A 419 29.05 -2.60 24.15
N LEU A 420 28.52 -3.82 24.02
CA LEU A 420 29.31 -5.07 24.17
C LEU A 420 30.45 -5.20 23.16
N LEU A 421 30.29 -4.71 21.94
CA LEU A 421 31.33 -4.74 20.92
C LEU A 421 32.46 -3.74 21.22
N TYR A 422 32.20 -2.67 21.97
CA TYR A 422 33.25 -1.73 22.42
C TYR A 422 34.18 -2.31 23.46
N SER A 423 33.67 -3.14 24.38
CA SER A 423 34.47 -3.75 25.44
C SER A 423 35.24 -5.00 25.00
N GLU A 424 34.71 -5.78 24.06
CA GLU A 424 35.26 -7.07 23.66
C GLU A 424 36.26 -7.00 22.48
N ILE A 425 36.17 -5.98 21.62
CA ILE A 425 37.17 -5.73 20.56
C ILE A 425 38.57 -5.50 21.17
N VAL A 426 38.65 -5.13 22.45
CA VAL A 426 39.92 -4.88 23.17
C VAL A 426 40.54 -6.16 23.75
N GLU A 427 39.76 -7.24 23.98
CA GLU A 427 40.29 -8.38 24.78
C GLU A 427 40.21 -9.78 24.16
N HIS A 428 39.40 -10.13 23.16
CA HIS A 428 39.29 -11.50 22.68
C HIS A 428 39.16 -11.70 21.16
N LYS A 429 39.96 -12.62 20.61
CA LYS A 429 40.03 -12.99 19.19
C LYS A 429 39.05 -14.08 18.73
N ASP A 430 38.26 -14.66 19.63
CA ASP A 430 37.46 -15.87 19.30
C ASP A 430 36.02 -15.80 19.81
N ILE A 431 35.10 -15.20 19.03
CA ILE A 431 33.68 -15.33 19.28
C ILE A 431 32.98 -15.92 18.06
N MET A 432 32.36 -17.10 18.23
CA MET A 432 31.53 -17.77 17.22
C MET A 432 30.09 -17.25 17.28
N VAL A 433 29.55 -16.80 16.13
CA VAL A 433 28.22 -16.20 16.01
C VAL A 433 27.36 -16.96 15.00
N ARG A 434 26.04 -17.18 15.30
CA ARG A 434 25.06 -17.96 14.52
C ARG A 434 23.75 -17.17 14.33
N HIS A 435 23.08 -17.19 13.13
CA HIS A 435 22.16 -16.09 12.78
C HIS A 435 20.96 -16.31 11.86
N CYS A 436 19.93 -15.42 12.06
CA CYS A 436 18.84 -15.05 11.14
C CYS A 436 18.87 -13.54 10.88
N SER A 437 18.71 -13.05 9.61
CA SER A 437 18.92 -11.63 9.30
C SER A 437 17.80 -10.96 8.52
N THR A 438 17.51 -9.71 8.89
CA THR A 438 16.72 -8.73 8.12
C THR A 438 17.53 -7.46 7.91
N VAL A 439 17.46 -6.83 6.72
CA VAL A 439 18.22 -5.59 6.42
C VAL A 439 17.68 -4.40 7.19
N VAL A 440 16.35 -4.33 7.37
CA VAL A 440 15.68 -3.25 8.12
C VAL A 440 14.70 -3.83 9.11
N HIS A 441 14.81 -3.45 10.37
CA HIS A 441 13.87 -3.80 11.43
C HIS A 441 12.68 -2.84 11.41
N ALA A 442 11.68 -3.09 10.56
CA ALA A 442 10.56 -2.19 10.38
C ALA A 442 9.77 -1.93 11.68
N ALA A 443 9.11 -2.93 12.21
CA ALA A 443 8.32 -2.80 13.44
C ALA A 443 9.18 -2.59 14.69
N GLY A 444 10.45 -2.97 14.67
CA GLY A 444 11.44 -2.71 15.72
C GLY A 444 11.95 -1.27 15.77
N GLY A 445 11.32 -0.33 15.06
CA GLY A 445 11.69 1.09 15.10
C GLY A 445 12.37 1.61 13.83
N MET A 446 12.21 0.95 12.69
CA MET A 446 12.80 1.34 11.40
C MET A 446 14.33 1.49 11.47
N HIS A 447 15.01 0.55 12.12
CA HIS A 447 16.46 0.52 12.19
C HIS A 447 17.04 -0.14 10.94
N MET A 448 18.03 0.51 10.32
CA MET A 448 18.83 -0.10 9.27
C MET A 448 20.02 -0.82 9.92
N VAL A 449 20.04 -2.14 9.84
CA VAL A 449 21.16 -2.97 10.33
C VAL A 449 22.30 -2.90 9.32
N ASP A 450 23.54 -2.85 9.82
CA ASP A 450 24.73 -2.81 8.98
C ASP A 450 24.79 -3.98 7.98
N PRO A 451 24.84 -3.71 6.66
CA PRO A 451 24.83 -4.77 5.65
C PRO A 451 26.07 -5.67 5.68
N LEU A 452 27.25 -5.12 6.08
CA LEU A 452 28.48 -5.91 6.16
C LEU A 452 28.41 -6.90 7.32
N PHE A 453 27.92 -6.45 8.47
CA PHE A 453 27.67 -7.34 9.62
C PHE A 453 26.76 -8.49 9.21
N GLN A 454 25.65 -8.22 8.55
CA GLN A 454 24.72 -9.25 8.10
C GLN A 454 25.36 -10.25 7.13
N ARG A 455 26.13 -9.77 6.15
CA ARG A 455 26.82 -10.62 5.19
C ARG A 455 27.82 -11.55 5.86
N ILE A 456 28.64 -11.04 6.81
CA ILE A 456 29.60 -11.85 7.55
C ILE A 456 28.87 -12.93 8.33
N LEU A 457 27.79 -12.57 8.97
CA LEU A 457 27.00 -13.46 9.79
C LEU A 457 26.33 -14.57 8.98
N VAL A 458 25.75 -14.25 7.82
CA VAL A 458 25.24 -15.26 6.86
C VAL A 458 26.32 -16.24 6.47
N LYS A 459 27.52 -15.74 6.11
CA LYS A 459 28.65 -16.55 5.71
C LYS A 459 29.10 -17.50 6.84
N GLU A 460 29.17 -17.00 8.08
CA GLU A 460 29.51 -17.85 9.22
C GLU A 460 28.48 -18.94 9.50
N CYS A 461 27.18 -18.61 9.41
CA CYS A 461 26.12 -19.60 9.54
C CYS A 461 26.23 -20.70 8.48
N GLN A 462 26.43 -20.31 7.22
CA GLN A 462 26.59 -21.27 6.11
C GLN A 462 27.84 -22.13 6.26
N ASN A 463 28.98 -21.58 6.69
CA ASN A 463 30.21 -22.33 6.98
C ASN A 463 29.97 -23.42 8.04
N HIS A 464 29.05 -23.19 8.98
CA HIS A 464 28.69 -24.14 10.02
C HIS A 464 27.43 -24.95 9.70
N LYS A 465 26.97 -24.97 8.44
CA LYS A 465 25.74 -25.66 8.00
C LYS A 465 24.50 -25.29 8.85
N ILE A 466 24.39 -24.04 9.22
CA ILE A 466 23.23 -23.50 9.92
C ILE A 466 22.33 -22.84 8.88
N PRO A 467 21.11 -23.32 8.65
CA PRO A 467 20.20 -22.73 7.67
C PRO A 467 19.90 -21.28 8.00
N VAL A 468 19.98 -20.42 6.98
CA VAL A 468 19.74 -18.98 7.08
C VAL A 468 18.37 -18.65 6.52
N ILE A 469 17.57 -17.93 7.29
CA ILE A 469 16.24 -17.43 6.87
C ILE A 469 16.34 -15.91 6.64
N PHE A 470 15.96 -15.44 5.45
CA PHE A 470 15.71 -14.03 5.20
C PHE A 470 14.22 -13.72 5.39
N ASP A 471 13.92 -12.84 6.35
CA ASP A 471 12.58 -12.28 6.51
C ASP A 471 12.45 -11.05 5.61
N GLU A 472 11.94 -11.28 4.41
CA GLU A 472 11.67 -10.23 3.42
C GLU A 472 10.17 -9.88 3.32
N VAL A 473 9.38 -10.22 4.31
CA VAL A 473 7.95 -9.89 4.36
C VAL A 473 7.72 -8.37 4.23
N PHE A 474 8.60 -7.57 4.82
CA PHE A 474 8.58 -6.12 4.71
C PHE A 474 9.46 -5.58 3.57
N THR A 475 10.64 -6.14 3.38
CA THR A 475 11.73 -5.56 2.59
C THR A 475 11.71 -5.94 1.12
N GLY A 476 11.01 -7.00 0.75
CA GLY A 476 10.92 -7.49 -0.63
C GLY A 476 10.17 -6.57 -1.58
N PHE A 477 10.29 -6.86 -2.88
CA PHE A 477 9.56 -6.21 -3.98
C PHE A 477 9.74 -4.70 -4.06
N TRP A 478 11.00 -4.25 -4.16
CA TRP A 478 11.41 -2.85 -4.31
C TRP A 478 11.07 -1.93 -3.14
N ARG A 479 10.64 -2.45 -1.99
CA ARG A 479 10.49 -1.62 -0.79
C ARG A 479 11.77 -0.85 -0.46
N LEU A 480 12.91 -1.51 -0.57
CA LEU A 480 14.23 -0.90 -0.36
C LEU A 480 14.95 -0.54 -1.67
N GLY A 481 14.22 -0.38 -2.78
CA GLY A 481 14.77 0.00 -4.07
C GLY A 481 15.40 -1.17 -4.87
N VAL A 482 15.33 -2.40 -4.37
CA VAL A 482 15.77 -3.63 -5.01
C VAL A 482 14.68 -4.70 -4.95
N GLU A 483 14.73 -5.69 -5.85
CA GLU A 483 13.74 -6.76 -5.89
C GLU A 483 13.79 -7.63 -4.61
N THR A 484 15.01 -7.90 -4.10
CA THR A 484 15.28 -8.69 -2.90
C THR A 484 16.44 -8.10 -2.11
N THR A 485 16.44 -8.23 -0.78
CA THR A 485 17.56 -7.79 0.07
C THR A 485 18.85 -8.59 -0.18
N ALA A 486 18.77 -9.80 -0.73
CA ALA A 486 19.92 -10.55 -1.19
C ALA A 486 20.80 -9.74 -2.15
N ASP A 487 20.19 -8.85 -2.95
CA ASP A 487 20.89 -7.96 -3.86
C ASP A 487 21.70 -6.87 -3.14
N LEU A 488 21.19 -6.34 -2.02
CA LEU A 488 21.90 -5.37 -1.18
C LEU A 488 23.02 -6.01 -0.37
N LEU A 489 22.75 -7.21 0.16
CA LEU A 489 23.71 -7.94 0.99
C LEU A 489 24.82 -8.62 0.18
N GLY A 490 24.58 -8.94 -1.10
CA GLY A 490 25.50 -9.69 -1.93
C GLY A 490 25.68 -11.14 -1.47
N CYS A 491 24.69 -11.71 -0.79
CA CYS A 491 24.64 -13.12 -0.38
C CYS A 491 23.19 -13.61 -0.41
N VAL A 492 23.00 -14.93 -0.46
CA VAL A 492 21.70 -15.58 -0.58
C VAL A 492 21.41 -16.43 0.66
N PRO A 493 20.12 -16.58 1.05
CA PRO A 493 19.69 -17.42 2.15
C PRO A 493 19.50 -18.88 1.71
N ASP A 494 19.19 -19.75 2.68
CA ASP A 494 18.65 -21.09 2.44
C ASP A 494 17.11 -21.05 2.30
N ILE A 495 16.47 -20.10 3.00
CA ILE A 495 15.02 -19.91 3.03
C ILE A 495 14.74 -18.42 3.07
N ALA A 496 13.71 -17.95 2.34
CA ALA A 496 13.24 -16.57 2.46
C ALA A 496 11.73 -16.47 2.49
N CYS A 497 11.20 -15.52 3.29
CA CYS A 497 9.78 -15.27 3.46
C CYS A 497 9.39 -13.94 2.83
N TYR A 498 8.30 -13.94 2.06
CA TYR A 498 7.76 -12.77 1.35
C TYR A 498 6.28 -12.57 1.67
N GLY A 499 5.82 -11.32 1.63
CA GLY A 499 4.42 -10.96 1.87
C GLY A 499 4.16 -9.50 1.52
N LYS A 500 3.17 -8.87 2.16
CA LYS A 500 2.83 -7.45 2.01
C LYS A 500 2.74 -6.99 0.55
N LEU A 501 3.77 -6.32 0.02
CA LEU A 501 3.83 -5.85 -1.38
C LEU A 501 3.65 -6.96 -2.42
N LEU A 502 3.87 -8.22 -2.05
CA LEU A 502 3.69 -9.38 -2.93
C LEU A 502 2.38 -9.33 -3.73
N THR A 503 1.28 -8.93 -3.09
CA THR A 503 -0.05 -8.86 -3.73
C THR A 503 -0.51 -7.43 -4.04
N GLY A 504 0.40 -6.45 -3.96
CA GLY A 504 0.01 -5.04 -4.03
C GLY A 504 -0.88 -4.59 -2.86
N GLY A 505 -0.99 -5.38 -1.80
CA GLY A 505 -1.78 -5.06 -0.61
C GLY A 505 -3.30 -5.27 -0.74
N VAL A 506 -3.77 -5.84 -1.84
CA VAL A 506 -5.22 -6.00 -2.08
C VAL A 506 -5.80 -7.26 -1.45
N ILE A 507 -4.96 -8.29 -1.20
CA ILE A 507 -5.41 -9.57 -0.65
C ILE A 507 -4.26 -10.23 0.15
N PRO A 508 -4.57 -10.91 1.28
CA PRO A 508 -3.55 -11.65 2.03
C PRO A 508 -2.94 -12.79 1.22
N LEU A 509 -1.62 -12.81 1.13
CA LEU A 509 -0.80 -13.92 0.65
C LEU A 509 0.63 -13.74 1.15
N ALA A 510 1.29 -14.83 1.49
CA ALA A 510 2.72 -14.89 1.73
C ALA A 510 3.33 -16.13 1.07
N ALA A 511 4.61 -16.06 0.81
CA ALA A 511 5.37 -17.17 0.21
C ALA A 511 6.64 -17.42 1.01
N THR A 512 7.00 -18.69 1.16
CA THR A 512 8.27 -19.16 1.71
C THR A 512 9.03 -19.88 0.60
N LEU A 513 10.16 -19.33 0.19
CA LEU A 513 11.04 -19.95 -0.81
C LEU A 513 12.16 -20.72 -0.12
N ALA A 514 12.56 -21.84 -0.69
CA ALA A 514 13.61 -22.67 -0.14
C ALA A 514 14.54 -23.24 -1.24
N THR A 515 15.78 -23.53 -0.85
CA THR A 515 16.72 -24.26 -1.69
C THR A 515 16.31 -25.72 -1.87
N ASN A 516 16.86 -26.38 -2.90
CA ASN A 516 16.65 -27.82 -3.07
C ASN A 516 17.18 -28.62 -1.87
N ALA A 517 18.31 -28.22 -1.29
CA ALA A 517 18.88 -28.87 -0.12
C ALA A 517 17.97 -28.85 1.11
N VAL A 518 17.18 -27.78 1.30
CA VAL A 518 16.12 -27.73 2.33
C VAL A 518 15.00 -28.70 1.98
N PHE A 519 14.51 -28.69 0.73
CA PHE A 519 13.46 -29.58 0.27
C PHE A 519 13.82 -31.06 0.43
N ASP A 520 15.04 -31.45 0.03
CA ASP A 520 15.54 -32.84 0.08
C ASP A 520 15.51 -33.40 1.52
N SER A 521 15.67 -32.55 2.55
CA SER A 521 15.57 -32.99 3.96
C SER A 521 14.19 -33.51 4.37
N PHE A 522 13.15 -33.22 3.55
CA PHE A 522 11.77 -33.68 3.75
C PHE A 522 11.37 -34.84 2.83
N VAL A 523 12.22 -35.23 1.88
CA VAL A 523 11.95 -36.34 0.94
C VAL A 523 12.17 -37.67 1.64
N GLY A 524 11.26 -38.62 1.48
CA GLY A 524 11.38 -39.95 2.04
C GLY A 524 10.15 -40.81 1.83
N ASP A 525 10.22 -42.08 2.30
CA ASP A 525 9.23 -43.13 2.01
C ASP A 525 7.98 -43.07 2.91
N SER A 526 7.87 -42.06 3.77
CA SER A 526 6.74 -41.94 4.71
C SER A 526 6.16 -40.53 4.67
N LYS A 527 4.83 -40.43 4.65
CA LYS A 527 4.12 -39.14 4.76
C LYS A 527 4.52 -38.36 6.03
N LEU A 528 4.98 -39.03 7.08
CA LEU A 528 5.45 -38.41 8.31
C LEU A 528 6.77 -37.63 8.15
N LYS A 529 7.51 -37.87 7.06
CA LYS A 529 8.71 -37.10 6.72
C LYS A 529 8.38 -35.80 5.99
N ALA A 530 7.16 -35.63 5.47
CA ALA A 530 6.74 -34.43 4.80
C ALA A 530 6.68 -33.23 5.75
N LEU A 531 6.70 -32.03 5.19
CA LEU A 531 6.40 -30.81 5.93
C LEU A 531 4.90 -30.78 6.27
N LEU A 532 4.56 -31.23 7.48
CA LEU A 532 3.19 -31.34 7.96
C LEU A 532 2.70 -29.96 8.45
N HIS A 533 2.48 -29.07 7.52
CA HIS A 533 1.92 -27.71 7.72
C HIS A 533 1.05 -27.35 6.51
N GLY A 534 -0.03 -26.63 6.76
CA GLY A 534 -0.92 -26.12 5.73
C GLY A 534 -2.19 -25.53 6.34
N HIS A 535 -2.90 -24.77 5.55
CA HIS A 535 -4.23 -24.26 5.88
C HIS A 535 -5.14 -24.30 4.65
N SER A 536 -6.44 -24.11 4.84
CA SER A 536 -7.45 -24.29 3.79
C SER A 536 -7.21 -23.39 2.57
N TYR A 537 -6.59 -22.25 2.73
CA TYR A 537 -6.35 -21.27 1.67
C TYR A 537 -4.90 -21.22 1.16
N SER A 538 -4.09 -22.26 1.38
CA SER A 538 -2.75 -22.36 0.79
C SER A 538 -2.82 -22.19 -0.72
N ALA A 539 -1.99 -21.30 -1.28
CA ALA A 539 -1.93 -20.97 -2.71
C ALA A 539 -3.28 -20.62 -3.35
N HIS A 540 -4.16 -19.91 -2.63
CA HIS A 540 -5.46 -19.63 -3.22
C HIS A 540 -5.35 -18.75 -4.48
N ALA A 541 -6.20 -19.06 -5.48
CA ALA A 541 -6.04 -18.58 -6.84
C ALA A 541 -6.02 -17.04 -6.96
N LEU A 542 -6.88 -16.34 -6.20
CA LEU A 542 -6.95 -14.87 -6.25
C LEU A 542 -5.66 -14.23 -5.73
N GLY A 543 -5.11 -14.75 -4.62
CA GLY A 543 -3.85 -14.24 -4.06
C GLY A 543 -2.67 -14.45 -5.01
N CYS A 544 -2.59 -15.63 -5.64
CA CYS A 544 -1.55 -15.95 -6.61
C CYS A 544 -1.67 -15.08 -7.88
N ALA A 545 -2.88 -14.85 -8.39
CA ALA A 545 -3.11 -13.96 -9.53
C ALA A 545 -2.72 -12.51 -9.20
N ALA A 546 -3.13 -12.01 -8.02
CA ALA A 546 -2.75 -10.67 -7.57
C ALA A 546 -1.23 -10.53 -7.40
N ALA A 547 -0.55 -11.56 -6.88
CA ALA A 547 0.90 -11.59 -6.74
C ALA A 547 1.59 -11.58 -8.12
N ALA A 548 1.16 -12.43 -9.05
CA ALA A 548 1.72 -12.48 -10.40
C ALA A 548 1.59 -11.13 -11.11
N LYS A 549 0.43 -10.48 -11.03
CA LYS A 549 0.19 -9.15 -11.59
C LYS A 549 1.08 -8.09 -10.94
N SER A 550 1.14 -8.05 -9.62
CA SER A 550 1.92 -7.06 -8.87
C SER A 550 3.42 -7.19 -9.13
N ILE A 551 3.96 -8.41 -9.16
CA ILE A 551 5.38 -8.66 -9.46
C ILE A 551 5.73 -8.14 -10.85
N LYS A 552 4.92 -8.44 -11.88
CA LYS A 552 5.14 -7.96 -13.24
C LYS A 552 5.11 -6.44 -13.32
N TRP A 553 4.14 -5.82 -12.64
CA TRP A 553 3.97 -4.36 -12.62
C TRP A 553 5.13 -3.65 -11.94
N PHE A 554 5.55 -4.13 -10.77
CA PHE A 554 6.67 -3.54 -10.05
C PHE A 554 8.03 -3.82 -10.70
N LYS A 555 8.12 -4.82 -11.58
CA LYS A 555 9.34 -5.12 -12.32
C LYS A 555 9.54 -4.21 -13.53
N ASP A 556 8.49 -3.56 -14.01
CA ASP A 556 8.53 -2.68 -15.18
C ASP A 556 9.06 -1.28 -14.80
N PRO A 557 10.15 -0.80 -15.41
CA PRO A 557 10.68 0.54 -15.17
C PRO A 557 9.74 1.69 -15.55
N GLN A 558 8.72 1.44 -16.38
CA GLN A 558 7.72 2.45 -16.74
C GLN A 558 6.72 2.71 -15.61
N THR A 559 6.46 1.72 -14.78
CA THR A 559 5.51 1.79 -13.67
C THR A 559 6.16 1.92 -12.30
N ASN A 560 7.39 1.41 -12.14
CA ASN A 560 8.15 1.49 -10.90
C ASN A 560 9.25 2.54 -11.00
N HIS A 561 9.01 3.70 -10.43
CA HIS A 561 9.97 4.82 -10.40
C HIS A 561 11.15 4.59 -9.44
N ASN A 562 11.09 3.53 -8.63
CA ASN A 562 12.15 3.15 -7.69
C ASN A 562 13.23 2.26 -8.33
N ILE A 563 13.08 1.83 -9.58
CA ILE A 563 14.10 1.08 -10.32
C ILE A 563 15.11 2.05 -10.93
N ILE A 564 16.38 1.97 -10.51
CA ILE A 564 17.47 2.79 -11.04
C ILE A 564 18.48 1.87 -11.74
N PRO A 565 18.64 1.96 -13.07
CA PRO A 565 19.58 1.13 -13.83
C PRO A 565 21.04 1.24 -13.33
N GLU A 566 21.44 2.44 -12.93
CA GLU A 566 22.79 2.73 -12.42
C GLU A 566 23.11 2.04 -11.09
N ARG A 567 22.11 1.61 -10.34
CA ARG A 567 22.31 0.79 -9.11
C ARG A 567 23.02 -0.53 -9.39
N ARG A 568 22.90 -1.09 -10.60
CA ARG A 568 23.66 -2.30 -10.99
C ARG A 568 25.16 -2.04 -11.04
N ILE A 569 25.59 -0.88 -11.55
CA ILE A 569 27.00 -0.48 -11.66
C ILE A 569 27.59 -0.26 -10.27
N LEU A 570 26.84 0.35 -9.36
CA LEU A 570 27.25 0.57 -7.98
C LEU A 570 27.37 -0.71 -7.18
N ARG A 571 26.51 -1.70 -7.46
CA ARG A 571 26.54 -3.04 -6.88
C ARG A 571 27.86 -3.77 -7.17
N GLU A 572 28.33 -3.76 -8.41
CA GLU A 572 29.61 -4.37 -8.79
C GLU A 572 30.78 -3.64 -8.13
N PHE A 573 30.73 -2.33 -8.02
CA PHE A 573 31.79 -1.54 -7.40
C PHE A 573 31.89 -1.72 -5.88
N CYS A 574 30.77 -1.86 -5.18
CA CYS A 574 30.75 -2.13 -3.72
C CYS A 574 31.21 -3.55 -3.38
N ILE A 575 30.89 -4.55 -4.21
CA ILE A 575 31.27 -5.95 -3.99
C ILE A 575 32.77 -6.18 -4.29
N ALA A 576 33.32 -5.51 -5.31
CA ALA A 576 34.70 -5.74 -5.78
C ALA A 576 35.80 -5.17 -4.86
N LYS A 577 35.49 -4.28 -3.92
CA LYS A 577 36.51 -3.57 -3.11
C LYS A 577 36.59 -3.96 -1.65
N VAL A 578 35.79 -4.89 -1.14
CA VAL A 578 35.88 -5.32 0.26
C VAL A 578 36.80 -6.53 0.36
N ASP A 579 38.10 -6.27 0.54
CA ASP A 579 39.03 -7.30 0.98
C ASP A 579 38.85 -7.47 2.51
N ILE A 580 38.25 -8.58 2.89
CA ILE A 580 37.83 -8.89 4.28
C ILE A 580 39.07 -9.06 5.21
N ASN A 581 40.25 -9.22 4.64
CA ASN A 581 41.46 -9.52 5.42
C ASN A 581 42.17 -8.30 6.00
N HIS A 582 41.74 -7.07 5.71
CA HIS A 582 42.42 -5.83 6.12
C HIS A 582 41.48 -4.72 6.67
N CYS A 583 40.36 -5.08 7.28
CA CYS A 583 39.39 -4.09 7.79
C CYS A 583 39.86 -3.46 9.13
N THR A 584 40.35 -2.24 9.08
CA THR A 584 40.36 -1.36 10.25
C THR A 584 38.96 -0.69 10.38
N PRO A 585 38.48 -0.36 11.60
CA PRO A 585 37.17 0.28 11.83
C PRO A 585 36.92 1.54 10.97
N ILE A 586 37.98 2.32 10.70
CA ILE A 586 37.91 3.54 9.86
C ILE A 586 37.66 3.23 8.38
N TYR A 587 38.15 2.10 7.87
CA TYR A 587 37.97 1.69 6.48
C TYR A 587 36.54 1.19 6.24
N VAL A 588 35.95 0.50 7.22
CA VAL A 588 34.55 0.03 7.19
C VAL A 588 33.60 1.23 7.14
N VAL A 589 33.82 2.24 7.98
CA VAL A 589 33.01 3.46 8.01
C VAL A 589 33.07 4.21 6.67
N LYS A 590 34.26 4.33 6.05
CA LYS A 590 34.44 5.04 4.79
C LYS A 590 33.77 4.33 3.60
N ASN A 591 33.83 3.00 3.56
CA ASN A 591 33.16 2.20 2.52
C ASN A 591 31.65 2.12 2.73
N LEU A 592 31.18 2.11 3.99
CA LEU A 592 29.75 2.13 4.35
C LEU A 592 29.11 3.48 4.01
N VAL A 593 29.79 4.59 4.32
CA VAL A 593 29.37 5.93 3.95
C VAL A 593 29.24 6.06 2.43
N HIS A 594 30.17 5.46 1.66
CA HIS A 594 30.10 5.45 0.20
C HIS A 594 28.93 4.59 -0.31
N ALA A 595 28.71 3.42 0.26
CA ALA A 595 27.58 2.55 -0.11
C ALA A 595 26.22 3.19 0.26
N ALA A 596 26.14 3.84 1.41
CA ALA A 596 24.92 4.50 1.86
C ALA A 596 24.60 5.78 1.08
N THR A 597 25.59 6.57 0.69
CA THR A 597 25.42 7.77 -0.16
C THR A 597 25.04 7.43 -1.61
N LEU A 598 25.23 6.18 -2.04
CA LEU A 598 24.97 5.74 -3.41
C LEU A 598 23.60 5.08 -3.58
N VAL A 599 22.85 4.86 -2.50
CA VAL A 599 21.65 4.02 -2.55
C VAL A 599 20.38 4.77 -2.96
N ASP A 600 20.30 6.12 -2.87
CA ASP A 600 18.99 6.75 -3.11
C ASP A 600 18.94 8.22 -3.54
N ASP A 601 19.45 8.54 -4.72
CA ASP A 601 19.43 9.94 -5.20
C ASP A 601 18.17 10.35 -5.98
N LYS A 602 17.15 9.49 -6.18
CA LYS A 602 16.07 9.82 -7.11
C LYS A 602 14.66 9.82 -6.51
N LEU A 603 14.37 9.06 -5.46
CA LEU A 603 13.03 9.06 -4.88
C LEU A 603 12.86 10.13 -3.80
N TRP A 604 13.89 10.34 -2.99
CA TRP A 604 13.90 11.35 -1.93
C TRP A 604 14.84 12.49 -2.26
N ASP A 605 14.42 13.72 -1.97
CA ASP A 605 15.27 14.91 -2.05
C ASP A 605 16.37 14.85 -0.96
N LEU A 606 17.62 14.61 -1.38
CA LEU A 606 18.74 14.43 -0.46
C LEU A 606 19.06 15.70 0.34
N ASP A 607 18.93 16.86 -0.26
CA ASP A 607 19.20 18.12 0.44
C ASP A 607 18.19 18.30 1.58
N LEU A 608 16.95 17.94 1.33
CA LEU A 608 15.90 18.00 2.35
C LEU A 608 16.07 16.93 3.42
N ILE A 609 16.49 15.69 3.04
CA ILE A 609 16.87 14.64 4.01
C ILE A 609 18.02 15.10 4.91
N GLN A 610 19.04 15.75 4.37
CA GLN A 610 20.16 16.29 5.14
C GLN A 610 19.71 17.40 6.10
N GLN A 611 18.84 18.31 5.65
CA GLN A 611 18.24 19.34 6.50
C GLN A 611 17.43 18.73 7.65
N ILE A 612 16.58 17.75 7.36
CA ILE A 612 15.81 17.02 8.38
C ILE A 612 16.74 16.32 9.36
N SER A 613 17.80 15.66 8.89
CA SER A 613 18.76 14.96 9.76
C SER A 613 19.57 15.91 10.68
N SER A 614 19.63 17.19 10.31
CA SER A 614 20.30 18.24 11.09
C SER A 614 19.34 19.05 11.97
N HIS A 615 18.04 18.73 11.89
CA HIS A 615 17.03 19.42 12.68
C HIS A 615 17.12 19.01 14.17
N ARG A 616 17.07 19.96 15.08
CA ARG A 616 17.31 19.73 16.53
C ARG A 616 16.31 18.80 17.21
N THR A 617 15.12 18.62 16.66
CA THR A 617 14.12 17.66 17.16
C THR A 617 14.29 16.26 16.60
N VAL A 618 15.30 16.04 15.75
CA VAL A 618 15.53 14.76 15.07
C VAL A 618 16.77 14.09 15.62
N GLN A 619 16.63 12.83 16.03
CA GLN A 619 17.69 12.00 16.53
C GLN A 619 18.40 11.20 15.44
N ARG A 620 17.64 10.69 14.45
CA ARG A 620 18.16 9.95 13.29
C ARG A 620 17.18 9.95 12.14
N VAL A 621 17.73 9.76 10.94
CA VAL A 621 16.98 9.55 9.70
C VAL A 621 17.49 8.30 9.01
N VAL A 622 16.57 7.48 8.50
CA VAL A 622 16.83 6.36 7.60
C VAL A 622 15.99 6.57 6.34
N ALA A 623 16.62 6.83 5.21
CA ALA A 623 15.96 6.92 3.90
C ALA A 623 16.54 5.85 2.98
N LEU A 624 15.70 4.92 2.49
CA LEU A 624 16.11 3.81 1.66
C LEU A 624 14.92 3.26 0.84
N GLY A 625 15.04 3.30 -0.47
CA GLY A 625 13.96 2.88 -1.35
C GLY A 625 12.70 3.73 -1.16
N THR A 626 11.56 3.11 -0.86
CA THR A 626 10.29 3.81 -0.63
C THR A 626 10.07 4.25 0.82
N LEU A 627 11.04 4.01 1.70
CA LEU A 627 10.98 4.33 3.13
C LEU A 627 11.80 5.58 3.46
N CYS A 628 11.18 6.52 4.19
CA CYS A 628 11.89 7.56 4.94
C CYS A 628 11.38 7.54 6.39
N ALA A 629 12.22 7.11 7.33
CA ALA A 629 11.92 7.04 8.75
C ALA A 629 12.74 8.08 9.54
N ILE A 630 12.07 8.75 10.46
CA ILE A 630 12.63 9.84 11.28
C ILE A 630 12.32 9.55 12.74
N GLU A 631 13.35 9.41 13.55
CA GLU A 631 13.18 9.33 15.00
C GLU A 631 13.28 10.73 15.61
N LEU A 632 12.23 11.11 16.34
CA LEU A 632 12.21 12.37 17.06
C LEU A 632 13.03 12.26 18.33
N GLN A 633 13.74 13.33 18.67
CA GLN A 633 14.54 13.41 19.90
C GLN A 633 13.61 13.52 21.10
N ALA A 634 13.45 12.42 21.80
CA ALA A 634 12.59 12.28 22.97
C ALA A 634 13.34 11.62 24.12
N ALA A 635 12.94 11.93 25.35
CA ALA A 635 13.56 11.37 26.56
C ALA A 635 12.51 10.81 27.52
N GLY A 636 12.91 9.87 28.36
CA GLY A 636 12.06 9.29 29.40
C GLY A 636 10.81 8.59 28.80
N CYS A 637 9.63 8.89 29.32
CA CYS A 637 8.36 8.32 28.87
C CYS A 637 7.95 8.75 27.46
N ASN A 638 8.60 9.76 26.89
CA ASN A 638 8.35 10.21 25.51
C ASN A 638 9.17 9.43 24.47
N ALA A 639 10.08 8.57 24.88
CA ALA A 639 10.85 7.72 23.99
C ALA A 639 10.25 6.31 23.90
N GLY A 640 10.50 5.63 22.77
CA GLY A 640 10.13 4.24 22.53
C GLY A 640 8.71 4.05 22.02
N TYR A 641 8.36 2.79 21.77
CA TYR A 641 7.15 2.39 21.04
C TYR A 641 5.83 2.88 21.63
N GLY A 642 5.69 2.92 22.95
CA GLY A 642 4.47 3.36 23.65
C GLY A 642 4.30 4.89 23.71
N SER A 643 5.20 5.67 23.15
CA SER A 643 5.18 7.12 23.20
C SER A 643 4.06 7.73 22.37
N LEU A 644 3.44 8.79 22.88
CA LEU A 644 2.50 9.64 22.16
C LEU A 644 3.13 10.97 21.70
N TYR A 645 4.46 11.10 21.81
CA TYR A 645 5.18 12.34 21.54
C TYR A 645 4.93 12.92 20.15
N ALA A 646 4.82 12.07 19.14
CA ALA A 646 4.56 12.49 17.75
C ALA A 646 3.08 12.87 17.47
N ALA A 647 2.15 12.69 18.41
CA ALA A 647 0.71 12.78 18.14
C ALA A 647 0.26 14.13 17.58
N SER A 648 0.77 15.25 18.14
CA SER A 648 0.43 16.61 17.68
C SER A 648 0.94 16.92 16.29
N LEU A 649 2.16 16.47 15.96
CA LEU A 649 2.75 16.57 14.63
C LEU A 649 1.94 15.80 13.58
N LEU A 650 1.56 14.56 13.90
CA LEU A 650 0.78 13.71 13.00
C LEU A 650 -0.64 14.25 12.76
N LYS A 651 -1.24 14.88 13.77
CA LYS A 651 -2.54 15.54 13.60
C LYS A 651 -2.46 16.65 12.54
N LYS A 652 -1.43 17.51 12.61
CA LYS A 652 -1.23 18.57 11.61
C LYS A 652 -0.93 18.04 10.22
N LEU A 653 -0.15 16.98 10.10
CA LEU A 653 0.11 16.34 8.81
C LEU A 653 -1.18 15.77 8.19
N ARG A 654 -2.09 15.24 9.00
CA ARG A 654 -3.41 14.80 8.51
C ARG A 654 -4.25 15.99 8.00
N GLU A 655 -4.18 17.15 8.65
CA GLU A 655 -4.82 18.38 8.18
C GLU A 655 -4.26 18.82 6.81
N ASP A 656 -2.96 18.56 6.55
CA ASP A 656 -2.31 18.81 5.25
C ASP A 656 -2.56 17.71 4.21
N GLY A 657 -3.42 16.75 4.50
CA GLY A 657 -3.74 15.66 3.61
C GLY A 657 -2.71 14.52 3.58
N VAL A 658 -1.93 14.34 4.66
CA VAL A 658 -0.96 13.24 4.80
C VAL A 658 -1.35 12.34 5.96
N TYR A 659 -1.79 11.11 5.65
CA TYR A 659 -2.14 10.13 6.67
C TYR A 659 -0.90 9.36 7.12
N MET A 660 -0.54 9.51 8.38
CA MET A 660 0.61 8.83 8.99
C MET A 660 0.26 8.17 10.32
N ARG A 661 1.00 7.12 10.67
CA ARG A 661 0.98 6.48 12.00
C ARG A 661 2.40 6.43 12.56
N PRO A 662 2.59 6.60 13.88
CA PRO A 662 3.90 6.51 14.49
C PRO A 662 4.22 5.08 14.94
N LEU A 663 5.51 4.84 15.18
CA LEU A 663 6.03 3.77 16.03
C LEU A 663 6.62 4.43 17.29
N GLY A 664 5.74 4.92 18.17
CA GLY A 664 6.12 5.75 19.30
C GLY A 664 6.67 7.13 18.87
N ASN A 665 7.95 7.41 19.18
CA ASN A 665 8.64 8.64 18.74
C ASN A 665 9.27 8.52 17.33
N VAL A 666 9.10 7.40 16.64
CA VAL A 666 9.52 7.24 15.24
C VAL A 666 8.32 7.49 14.32
N ILE A 667 8.46 8.46 13.42
CA ILE A 667 7.52 8.73 12.32
C ILE A 667 8.12 8.28 11.02
N TYR A 668 7.27 7.93 10.04
CA TYR A 668 7.79 7.46 8.76
C TYR A 668 6.85 7.83 7.60
N LEU A 669 7.46 8.14 6.45
CA LEU A 669 6.82 8.17 5.16
C LEU A 669 7.11 6.84 4.46
N MET A 670 6.04 6.16 4.03
CA MET A 670 6.10 4.92 3.29
C MET A 670 5.35 5.10 1.98
N CYS A 671 6.08 5.17 0.89
CA CYS A 671 5.52 5.28 -0.44
C CYS A 671 5.40 3.91 -1.12
N GLY A 672 4.69 3.82 -2.24
CA GLY A 672 4.69 2.63 -3.08
C GLY A 672 5.87 2.61 -4.06
N PRO A 673 6.18 1.46 -4.69
CA PRO A 673 7.15 1.42 -5.78
C PRO A 673 6.74 2.29 -6.98
N CYS A 674 5.45 2.54 -7.17
CA CYS A 674 4.90 3.37 -8.25
C CYS A 674 4.83 4.86 -7.91
N SER A 675 5.16 5.26 -6.68
CA SER A 675 5.16 6.69 -6.29
C SER A 675 6.21 7.47 -7.06
N SER A 676 5.84 8.66 -7.55
CA SER A 676 6.80 9.50 -8.25
C SER A 676 7.72 10.27 -7.30
N PRO A 677 8.96 10.64 -7.73
CA PRO A 677 9.86 11.47 -6.96
C PRO A 677 9.25 12.81 -6.55
N GLU A 678 8.40 13.40 -7.40
CA GLU A 678 7.73 14.67 -7.14
C GLU A 678 6.77 14.56 -5.96
N VAL A 679 5.99 13.47 -5.91
CA VAL A 679 5.08 13.18 -4.79
C VAL A 679 5.88 12.98 -3.50
N CYS A 680 6.96 12.20 -3.56
CA CYS A 680 7.82 11.95 -2.40
C CYS A 680 8.47 13.25 -1.87
N SER A 681 8.95 14.13 -2.77
CA SER A 681 9.51 15.43 -2.41
C SER A 681 8.47 16.36 -1.77
N GLN A 682 7.25 16.39 -2.29
CA GLN A 682 6.16 17.18 -1.71
C GLN A 682 5.77 16.69 -0.30
N LEU A 683 5.71 15.38 -0.10
CA LEU A 683 5.43 14.79 1.22
C LEU A 683 6.53 15.13 2.22
N LEU A 684 7.78 15.02 1.80
CA LEU A 684 8.95 15.32 2.62
C LEU A 684 9.01 16.80 2.99
N LEU A 685 8.68 17.70 2.05
CA LEU A 685 8.61 19.14 2.29
C LEU A 685 7.51 19.50 3.32
N LYS A 686 6.32 18.92 3.19
CA LYS A 686 5.25 19.09 4.18
C LYS A 686 5.69 18.64 5.57
N LEU A 687 6.35 17.47 5.63
CA LEU A 687 6.88 16.93 6.87
C LEU A 687 7.92 17.88 7.50
N TYR A 688 8.87 18.39 6.70
CA TYR A 688 9.88 19.35 7.16
C TYR A 688 9.25 20.64 7.72
N GLN A 689 8.29 21.22 7.02
CA GLN A 689 7.57 22.41 7.47
C GLN A 689 6.86 22.18 8.83
N ARG A 690 6.25 21.01 9.00
CA ARG A 690 5.58 20.67 10.27
C ARG A 690 6.57 20.34 11.41
N LEU A 691 7.76 19.84 11.10
CA LEU A 691 8.84 19.69 12.09
C LEU A 691 9.31 21.05 12.61
N GLU A 692 9.47 22.05 11.75
CA GLU A 692 9.80 23.43 12.13
C GLU A 692 8.76 24.07 13.06
N GLU A 693 7.47 23.79 12.83
CA GLU A 693 6.39 24.27 13.71
C GLU A 693 6.36 23.51 15.04
N PHE A 694 6.57 22.21 14.99
CA PHE A 694 6.62 21.33 16.16
C PHE A 694 7.71 21.78 17.12
N ASP A 695 8.87 22.12 16.61
CA ASP A 695 9.99 22.63 17.36
C ASP A 695 9.70 23.93 18.12
N LYS A 696 9.05 24.90 17.44
CA LYS A 696 8.64 26.17 18.07
C LYS A 696 7.65 25.98 19.22
N VAL A 697 6.81 24.94 19.16
CA VAL A 697 5.87 24.60 20.24
C VAL A 697 6.63 23.98 21.42
N GLU A 698 7.56 23.07 21.15
CA GLU A 698 8.41 22.45 22.18
C GLU A 698 9.27 23.46 22.92
N GLU A 699 9.81 24.46 22.22
CA GLU A 699 10.54 25.56 22.87
C GLU A 699 9.69 26.36 23.86
N LYS A 700 8.48 26.69 23.46
CA LYS A 700 7.53 27.42 24.31
C LYS A 700 7.19 26.62 25.58
N LEU A 701 7.00 25.31 25.44
CA LEU A 701 6.70 24.42 26.57
C LEU A 701 7.88 24.26 27.53
N LYS A 702 9.13 24.33 27.04
CA LYS A 702 10.35 24.29 27.89
C LYS A 702 10.67 25.62 28.56
N SER A 703 10.13 26.72 28.07
CA SER A 703 10.33 28.08 28.61
C SER A 703 9.24 28.50 29.60
N CYS A 704 8.16 27.75 29.72
CA CYS A 704 7.12 27.88 30.75
C CYS A 704 7.38 26.89 31.89
#